data_8ec6f4a673e9dd02ae308885ff85f349
#
_entry.id   8ec6f4a673e9dd02ae308885ff85f349
#
_cell.length_a   1.000
_cell.length_b   1.000
_cell.length_c   1.000
_cell.angle_alpha   90.00
_cell.angle_beta   90.00
_cell.angle_gamma   90.00
#
_symmetry.space_group_name_H-M   'P 1'
#
loop_
_entity.id
_entity.type
_entity.pdbx_description
1 polymer ?
#
loop_
_entity_poly.entity_id
_entity_poly.type
_entity_poly.pdbx_seq_one_letter_code
_entity_poly.pdbx_strand_id
1 'polypeptide(L)'
;MSIKIALAGNPNCGKTTLFNALTGSNQFVGNWPGVTVEKKEGKLKGYSDVTIMDLPGIYSLSPYTLEEVVARNYLVGERPDAILNIVDGTNIERNLYLSTQLMELGIPVIMAVNMMDILEKNGDKIHLDKLSEKLGCPVVAISALKGTGIKEAAGKAVDLAKKAATVTIAHSFADSVEAAISAVEAKIGSDVADEQKRFFAIKLIEKDDKIKDMMKSVPDVSAEVQKLEDEFDDDTESIITNERYQYISSIIHDCCTKSKKSEGGSVSDKIDKVVTNRWAALPIFAAVMFLVYYISVTTVGSWATDWANDGVFGDGWHLFGIGTSAYNDAADEYAPYDAEIKGFLEAAEEKAPDVTKEFTEVYDDEDAQEADIDAAIEKFTSNSVIKSLTTEVNIAGEDEDEDLVNVNAAVFETALEQEEPDPADYGVWVPGIPVLIGNGLDAIGCADWLSGLILDGIVAGVGAVLGFVPQMLVLFIFLAFLESCGYMARVAFIMDRIFRKFGLSGKSFIPMLIGSGCGVPGVMASRTIENDRDRKMTIMTTTFIPCGAKLPIIALIAGAFFDNAGWVAWSAYFVGIAAIICSGIILKKTKMFAGDPAPFVMELPAYHMPTVENVLRSMWERGWSFIKKAGTIILLSTIVLWFLMNFGWADGSFGMLEAEQLDSSILAAIGGVIAPIFAPLGWGNWKMAVAAITGLIAKENVVATFGILFGFAEVAEDGAEIWGQLGASIVPIAAYGFLVFNLLCAPCFAAMGAIKREMNNTKWFWFAIGYQTVLAYIVAFCIYQIGSVFTGNIHVVGLIIALLFVAGFIYLLVRPYKESDTLKVDMKKKAFAK
;
A
#
# COMPACT_ATOMS: atom_id res chain seq x y z
N MET A 1 -4.62 50.45 -5.60
CA MET A 1 -5.21 49.11 -5.57
C MET A 1 -4.06 48.11 -5.57
N SER A 2 -4.12 47.09 -4.75
CA SER A 2 -3.10 46.03 -4.78
C SER A 2 -3.36 45.13 -5.99
N ILE A 3 -2.35 44.91 -6.82
CA ILE A 3 -2.43 44.08 -8.02
C ILE A 3 -2.33 42.63 -7.59
N LYS A 4 -3.23 41.77 -8.10
CA LYS A 4 -3.22 40.33 -7.87
C LYS A 4 -2.85 39.63 -9.16
N ILE A 5 -1.78 38.80 -9.14
CA ILE A 5 -1.36 38.00 -10.28
C ILE A 5 -1.51 36.52 -9.88
N ALA A 6 -2.24 35.73 -10.68
CA ALA A 6 -2.34 34.30 -10.49
C ALA A 6 -1.20 33.59 -11.22
N LEU A 7 -0.49 32.70 -10.54
CA LEU A 7 0.48 31.80 -11.15
C LEU A 7 -0.21 30.48 -11.48
N ALA A 8 -0.39 30.19 -12.75
CA ALA A 8 -1.03 28.98 -13.26
C ALA A 8 -0.05 28.12 -14.07
N GLY A 9 -0.32 26.85 -14.18
CA GLY A 9 0.47 25.93 -15.01
C GLY A 9 0.23 24.47 -14.66
N ASN A 10 0.66 23.60 -15.53
CA ASN A 10 0.54 22.16 -15.36
C ASN A 10 1.39 21.65 -14.17
N PRO A 11 1.05 20.50 -13.60
CA PRO A 11 1.95 19.85 -12.65
C PRO A 11 3.35 19.62 -13.28
N ASN A 12 4.39 19.77 -12.49
CA ASN A 12 5.80 19.57 -12.88
C ASN A 12 6.40 20.58 -13.89
N CYS A 13 5.67 21.58 -14.34
CA CYS A 13 6.20 22.64 -15.22
C CYS A 13 7.23 23.59 -14.56
N GLY A 14 7.52 23.41 -13.24
CA GLY A 14 8.44 24.27 -12.48
C GLY A 14 7.77 25.44 -11.75
N LYS A 15 6.45 25.37 -11.55
CA LYS A 15 5.62 26.42 -10.93
C LYS A 15 6.10 26.82 -9.52
N THR A 16 6.32 25.86 -8.63
CA THR A 16 6.79 26.10 -7.25
C THR A 16 8.18 26.73 -7.24
N THR A 17 9.07 26.30 -8.14
CA THR A 17 10.41 26.89 -8.30
C THR A 17 10.32 28.35 -8.71
N LEU A 18 9.46 28.66 -9.68
CA LEU A 18 9.21 30.03 -10.13
C LEU A 18 8.60 30.88 -9.03
N PHE A 19 7.60 30.39 -8.32
CA PHE A 19 6.95 31.08 -7.20
C PHE A 19 7.96 31.45 -6.11
N ASN A 20 8.82 30.50 -5.69
CA ASN A 20 9.86 30.76 -4.71
C ASN A 20 10.89 31.79 -5.18
N ALA A 21 11.24 31.77 -6.45
CA ALA A 21 12.16 32.75 -7.03
C ALA A 21 11.56 34.17 -7.06
N LEU A 22 10.25 34.28 -7.35
CA LEU A 22 9.50 35.56 -7.42
C LEU A 22 9.21 36.17 -6.06
N THR A 23 8.88 35.36 -5.04
CA THR A 23 8.41 35.83 -3.73
C THR A 23 9.48 35.77 -2.63
N GLY A 24 10.42 34.81 -2.71
CA GLY A 24 11.46 34.60 -1.69
C GLY A 24 10.87 34.10 -0.35
N SER A 25 11.32 34.69 0.78
CA SER A 25 10.87 34.31 2.13
C SER A 25 9.53 34.92 2.55
N ASN A 26 8.98 35.88 1.79
CA ASN A 26 7.72 36.57 2.11
C ASN A 26 6.51 35.82 1.55
N GLN A 27 6.23 34.65 2.10
CA GLN A 27 5.15 33.76 1.66
C GLN A 27 4.18 33.51 2.83
N PHE A 28 2.90 33.44 2.52
CA PHE A 28 1.86 32.93 3.40
C PHE A 28 1.42 31.55 2.88
N VAL A 29 1.43 30.55 3.74
CA VAL A 29 1.01 29.19 3.42
C VAL A 29 -0.16 28.83 4.32
N GLY A 30 -1.24 28.35 3.72
CA GLY A 30 -2.47 27.93 4.40
C GLY A 30 -3.23 26.94 3.52
N ASN A 31 -4.49 26.69 3.84
CA ASN A 31 -5.37 25.88 2.98
C ASN A 31 -6.45 26.78 2.36
N TRP A 32 -6.89 26.41 1.16
CA TRP A 32 -8.07 27.03 0.56
C TRP A 32 -9.31 26.80 1.44
N PRO A 33 -10.20 27.78 1.56
CA PRO A 33 -11.38 27.67 2.42
C PRO A 33 -12.23 26.44 2.10
N GLY A 34 -12.45 25.58 3.09
CA GLY A 34 -13.32 24.41 2.98
C GLY A 34 -12.71 23.15 2.36
N VAL A 35 -11.44 23.19 1.95
CA VAL A 35 -10.73 22.06 1.32
C VAL A 35 -9.33 21.88 1.90
N THR A 36 -8.73 20.71 1.67
CA THR A 36 -7.38 20.37 2.12
C THR A 36 -6.28 20.79 1.13
N VAL A 37 -6.65 21.53 0.08
CA VAL A 37 -5.72 22.00 -0.94
C VAL A 37 -4.91 23.17 -0.40
N GLU A 38 -3.59 23.11 -0.58
CA GLU A 38 -2.66 24.13 -0.08
C GLU A 38 -2.82 25.46 -0.85
N LYS A 39 -2.89 26.57 -0.12
CA LYS A 39 -2.92 27.93 -0.66
C LYS A 39 -1.60 28.63 -0.35
N LYS A 40 -0.93 29.12 -1.37
CA LYS A 40 0.30 29.92 -1.24
C LYS A 40 0.11 31.30 -1.87
N GLU A 41 0.41 32.34 -1.11
CA GLU A 41 0.45 33.71 -1.61
C GLU A 41 1.71 34.42 -1.12
N GLY A 42 2.23 35.34 -1.93
CA GLY A 42 3.43 36.08 -1.56
C GLY A 42 3.56 37.40 -2.31
N LYS A 43 4.28 38.33 -1.73
CA LYS A 43 4.59 39.63 -2.37
C LYS A 43 5.68 39.46 -3.42
N LEU A 44 5.50 40.07 -4.58
CA LEU A 44 6.50 40.04 -5.65
C LEU A 44 7.74 40.87 -5.25
N LYS A 45 8.92 40.28 -5.37
CA LYS A 45 10.18 40.99 -5.13
C LYS A 45 10.33 42.22 -6.03
N GLY A 46 10.57 43.35 -5.40
CA GLY A 46 10.71 44.66 -6.11
C GLY A 46 9.39 45.41 -6.37
N TYR A 47 8.25 44.86 -5.96
CA TYR A 47 6.92 45.44 -6.09
C TYR A 47 6.11 45.24 -4.82
N SER A 48 5.99 46.28 -3.98
CA SER A 48 5.33 46.17 -2.67
C SER A 48 3.81 46.05 -2.74
N ASP A 49 3.21 46.45 -3.85
CA ASP A 49 1.77 46.52 -4.13
C ASP A 49 1.26 45.34 -4.97
N VAL A 50 2.15 44.38 -5.33
CA VAL A 50 1.81 43.22 -6.15
C VAL A 50 1.86 41.92 -5.32
N THR A 51 0.76 41.19 -5.33
CA THR A 51 0.65 39.87 -4.69
C THR A 51 0.54 38.78 -5.76
N ILE A 52 1.34 37.74 -5.63
CA ILE A 52 1.26 36.55 -6.45
C ILE A 52 0.53 35.47 -5.66
N MET A 53 -0.46 34.84 -6.33
CA MET A 53 -1.22 33.70 -5.83
C MET A 53 -0.75 32.45 -6.59
N ASP A 54 -0.18 31.47 -5.88
CA ASP A 54 0.17 30.17 -6.46
C ASP A 54 -1.07 29.29 -6.52
N LEU A 55 -1.55 28.99 -7.72
CA LEU A 55 -2.66 28.06 -7.93
C LEU A 55 -2.16 26.62 -7.90
N PRO A 56 -2.98 25.64 -7.53
CA PRO A 56 -2.65 24.23 -7.70
C PRO A 56 -2.22 23.92 -9.13
N GLY A 57 -1.35 22.92 -9.32
CA GLY A 57 -1.02 22.43 -10.66
C GLY A 57 -2.21 21.69 -11.24
N ILE A 58 -2.68 22.14 -12.41
CA ILE A 58 -3.87 21.62 -13.07
C ILE A 58 -3.60 21.33 -14.53
N TYR A 59 -4.33 20.38 -15.11
CA TYR A 59 -4.24 20.08 -16.54
C TYR A 59 -5.38 20.73 -17.35
N SER A 60 -6.48 20.99 -16.70
CA SER A 60 -7.69 21.55 -17.31
C SER A 60 -8.48 22.40 -16.31
N LEU A 61 -9.32 23.30 -16.83
CA LEU A 61 -10.35 24.00 -16.03
C LEU A 61 -11.68 23.19 -15.98
N SER A 62 -11.74 22.00 -16.56
CA SER A 62 -12.83 21.06 -16.36
C SER A 62 -12.62 20.31 -15.04
N PRO A 63 -13.52 20.40 -14.05
CA PRO A 63 -13.23 20.01 -12.69
C PRO A 63 -13.42 18.53 -12.40
N TYR A 64 -12.37 17.77 -12.63
CA TYR A 64 -12.27 16.37 -12.24
C TYR A 64 -11.63 16.18 -10.86
N THR A 65 -10.80 17.14 -10.44
CA THR A 65 -10.11 17.12 -9.14
C THR A 65 -10.49 18.32 -8.27
N LEU A 66 -10.23 18.23 -6.95
CA LEU A 66 -10.46 19.35 -6.04
C LEU A 66 -9.54 20.54 -6.36
N GLU A 67 -8.33 20.27 -6.81
CA GLU A 67 -7.34 21.24 -7.23
C GLU A 67 -7.87 22.06 -8.43
N GLU A 68 -8.45 21.38 -9.42
CA GLU A 68 -9.05 22.01 -10.60
C GLU A 68 -10.30 22.84 -10.23
N VAL A 69 -11.14 22.34 -9.31
CA VAL A 69 -12.27 23.11 -8.75
C VAL A 69 -11.80 24.38 -8.07
N VAL A 70 -10.76 24.29 -7.24
CA VAL A 70 -10.21 25.44 -6.51
C VAL A 70 -9.63 26.47 -7.47
N ALA A 71 -8.79 26.03 -8.42
CA ALA A 71 -8.18 26.94 -9.39
C ALA A 71 -9.22 27.65 -10.25
N ARG A 72 -10.21 26.90 -10.78
CA ARG A 72 -11.30 27.46 -11.57
C ARG A 72 -12.13 28.46 -10.75
N ASN A 73 -12.56 28.09 -9.54
CA ASN A 73 -13.38 28.97 -8.71
C ASN A 73 -12.65 30.25 -8.36
N TYR A 74 -11.34 30.20 -8.15
CA TYR A 74 -10.52 31.39 -7.93
C TYR A 74 -10.45 32.26 -9.19
N LEU A 75 -10.14 31.66 -10.34
CA LEU A 75 -9.97 32.42 -11.61
C LEU A 75 -11.29 33.05 -12.09
N VAL A 76 -12.41 32.34 -11.96
CA VAL A 76 -13.73 32.82 -12.39
C VAL A 76 -14.33 33.77 -11.34
N GLY A 77 -14.21 33.48 -10.05
CA GLY A 77 -14.87 34.22 -8.97
C GLY A 77 -14.09 35.42 -8.42
N GLU A 78 -12.77 35.25 -8.12
CA GLU A 78 -11.92 36.32 -7.58
C GLU A 78 -11.32 37.20 -8.69
N ARG A 79 -11.19 36.66 -9.90
CA ARG A 79 -10.76 37.37 -11.10
C ARG A 79 -9.49 38.18 -10.90
N PRO A 80 -8.29 37.56 -10.93
CA PRO A 80 -7.02 38.27 -10.79
C PRO A 80 -6.78 39.27 -11.93
N ASP A 81 -5.95 40.29 -11.70
CA ASP A 81 -5.65 41.32 -12.70
C ASP A 81 -4.82 40.80 -13.87
N ALA A 82 -4.04 39.74 -13.69
CA ALA A 82 -3.35 39.02 -14.76
C ALA A 82 -3.07 37.54 -14.36
N ILE A 83 -2.83 36.69 -15.35
CA ILE A 83 -2.38 35.32 -15.15
C ILE A 83 -0.96 35.19 -15.71
N LEU A 84 -0.02 34.72 -14.88
CA LEU A 84 1.30 34.27 -15.31
C LEU A 84 1.23 32.75 -15.49
N ASN A 85 1.11 32.30 -16.73
CA ASN A 85 1.00 30.90 -17.07
C ASN A 85 2.40 30.32 -17.36
N ILE A 86 2.85 29.35 -16.55
CA ILE A 86 4.12 28.66 -16.77
C ILE A 86 3.89 27.38 -17.57
N VAL A 87 4.65 27.25 -18.66
CA VAL A 87 4.55 26.18 -19.65
C VAL A 87 5.88 25.43 -19.72
N ASP A 88 5.84 24.12 -19.67
CA ASP A 88 7.01 23.29 -19.92
C ASP A 88 7.31 23.27 -21.43
N GLY A 89 8.43 23.88 -21.85
CA GLY A 89 8.85 23.91 -23.24
C GLY A 89 9.18 22.55 -23.82
N THR A 90 9.57 21.58 -23.02
CA THR A 90 9.89 20.22 -23.47
C THR A 90 8.62 19.43 -23.84
N ASN A 91 7.47 19.80 -23.24
CA ASN A 91 6.15 19.21 -23.47
C ASN A 91 5.10 20.27 -23.83
N ILE A 92 5.48 21.20 -24.71
CA ILE A 92 4.69 22.39 -24.97
C ILE A 92 3.27 22.09 -25.48
N GLU A 93 3.10 21.10 -26.35
CA GLU A 93 1.82 20.70 -26.94
C GLU A 93 0.75 20.46 -25.87
N ARG A 94 1.07 19.69 -24.88
CA ARG A 94 0.15 19.36 -23.79
C ARG A 94 -0.12 20.53 -22.86
N ASN A 95 0.92 21.32 -22.58
CA ASN A 95 0.78 22.49 -21.71
C ASN A 95 -0.07 23.59 -22.34
N LEU A 96 -0.09 23.68 -23.66
CA LEU A 96 -0.94 24.62 -24.39
C LEU A 96 -2.44 24.34 -24.23
N TYR A 97 -2.84 23.10 -23.89
CA TYR A 97 -4.25 22.78 -23.63
C TYR A 97 -4.84 23.58 -22.45
N LEU A 98 -4.13 23.67 -21.32
CA LEU A 98 -4.52 24.55 -20.23
C LEU A 98 -4.42 26.02 -20.63
N SER A 99 -3.38 26.38 -21.41
CA SER A 99 -3.16 27.75 -21.85
C SER A 99 -4.33 28.28 -22.69
N THR A 100 -4.89 27.48 -23.59
CA THR A 100 -6.07 27.86 -24.38
C THR A 100 -7.28 28.14 -23.49
N GLN A 101 -7.53 27.30 -22.50
CA GLN A 101 -8.63 27.51 -21.54
C GLN A 101 -8.44 28.73 -20.64
N LEU A 102 -7.20 29.03 -20.25
CA LEU A 102 -6.91 30.27 -19.47
C LEU A 102 -7.18 31.53 -20.30
N MET A 103 -6.88 31.50 -21.59
CA MET A 103 -7.18 32.63 -22.49
C MET A 103 -8.68 32.82 -22.74
N GLU A 104 -9.48 31.75 -22.72
CA GLU A 104 -10.95 31.80 -22.82
C GLU A 104 -11.62 32.53 -21.65
N LEU A 105 -10.93 32.68 -20.49
CA LEU A 105 -11.47 33.38 -19.30
C LEU A 105 -11.58 34.92 -19.46
N GLY A 106 -10.99 35.49 -20.53
CA GLY A 106 -10.96 36.94 -20.73
C GLY A 106 -10.11 37.70 -19.67
N ILE A 107 -9.16 37.02 -19.04
CA ILE A 107 -8.18 37.61 -18.13
C ILE A 107 -6.85 37.72 -18.88
N PRO A 108 -6.11 38.87 -18.75
CA PRO A 108 -4.82 39.03 -19.41
C PRO A 108 -3.83 37.95 -18.99
N VAL A 109 -3.31 37.20 -20.02
CA VAL A 109 -2.38 36.07 -19.82
C VAL A 109 -1.00 36.44 -20.34
N ILE A 110 0.02 36.11 -19.57
CA ILE A 110 1.42 36.06 -19.99
C ILE A 110 1.89 34.62 -19.94
N MET A 111 2.57 34.17 -20.98
CA MET A 111 3.13 32.83 -21.03
C MET A 111 4.63 32.84 -20.74
N ALA A 112 5.06 32.09 -19.74
CA ALA A 112 6.45 31.86 -19.41
C ALA A 112 6.85 30.44 -19.82
N VAL A 113 7.58 30.32 -20.94
CA VAL A 113 8.09 29.02 -21.42
C VAL A 113 9.33 28.65 -20.62
N ASN A 114 9.21 27.64 -19.80
CA ASN A 114 10.26 27.15 -18.91
C ASN A 114 11.07 26.01 -19.55
N MET A 115 12.19 25.65 -18.93
CA MET A 115 13.10 24.58 -19.38
C MET A 115 13.78 24.87 -20.73
N MET A 116 13.94 26.14 -21.08
CA MET A 116 14.62 26.56 -22.32
C MET A 116 16.07 26.09 -22.40
N ASP A 117 16.74 25.93 -21.28
CA ASP A 117 18.09 25.37 -21.19
C ASP A 117 18.15 23.89 -21.57
N ILE A 118 17.10 23.14 -21.38
CA ILE A 118 16.99 21.73 -21.80
C ILE A 118 16.76 21.67 -23.32
N LEU A 119 15.87 22.51 -23.83
CA LEU A 119 15.61 22.60 -25.28
C LEU A 119 16.88 22.98 -26.07
N GLU A 120 17.63 23.98 -25.62
CA GLU A 120 18.91 24.36 -26.22
C GLU A 120 19.91 23.21 -26.23
N LYS A 121 20.01 22.45 -25.10
CA LYS A 121 20.88 21.29 -25.01
C LYS A 121 20.47 20.16 -25.98
N ASN A 122 19.18 19.99 -26.22
CA ASN A 122 18.66 18.99 -27.16
C ASN A 122 18.73 19.45 -28.62
N GLY A 123 18.96 20.75 -28.87
CA GLY A 123 18.99 21.34 -30.19
C GLY A 123 17.61 21.67 -30.78
N ASP A 124 16.56 21.58 -29.92
CA ASP A 124 15.19 21.95 -30.28
C ASP A 124 15.02 23.47 -30.15
N LYS A 125 14.20 24.07 -31.01
CA LYS A 125 13.95 25.52 -31.01
C LYS A 125 12.47 25.83 -31.00
N ILE A 126 12.08 26.76 -30.10
CA ILE A 126 10.75 27.35 -30.06
C ILE A 126 10.88 28.80 -30.54
N HIS A 127 10.14 29.18 -31.58
CA HIS A 127 10.08 30.55 -32.13
C HIS A 127 9.09 31.38 -31.31
N LEU A 128 9.56 32.01 -30.21
CA LEU A 128 8.72 32.72 -29.23
C LEU A 128 7.89 33.84 -29.88
N ASP A 129 8.45 34.58 -30.83
CA ASP A 129 7.73 35.67 -31.51
C ASP A 129 6.51 35.15 -32.29
N LYS A 130 6.70 34.05 -33.04
CA LYS A 130 5.60 33.38 -33.76
C LYS A 130 4.56 32.80 -32.79
N LEU A 131 5.03 32.20 -31.69
CA LEU A 131 4.17 31.66 -30.65
C LEU A 131 3.34 32.77 -30.00
N SER A 132 3.95 33.93 -29.71
CA SER A 132 3.27 35.11 -29.17
C SER A 132 2.20 35.66 -30.13
N GLU A 133 2.50 35.72 -31.45
CA GLU A 133 1.58 36.13 -32.47
C GLU A 133 0.38 35.19 -32.61
N LYS A 134 0.62 33.87 -32.67
CA LYS A 134 -0.42 32.84 -32.79
C LYS A 134 -1.32 32.77 -31.55
N LEU A 135 -0.78 32.91 -30.37
CA LEU A 135 -1.55 32.87 -29.13
C LEU A 135 -2.20 34.21 -28.73
N GLY A 136 -1.75 35.30 -29.34
CA GLY A 136 -2.26 36.66 -29.00
C GLY A 136 -1.87 37.14 -27.60
N CYS A 137 -0.84 36.55 -26.97
CA CYS A 137 -0.37 36.90 -25.64
C CYS A 137 1.16 37.03 -25.60
N PRO A 138 1.73 37.85 -24.71
CA PRO A 138 3.17 37.93 -24.56
C PRO A 138 3.78 36.60 -24.10
N VAL A 139 4.85 36.19 -24.79
CA VAL A 139 5.59 34.96 -24.45
C VAL A 139 7.01 35.34 -23.99
N VAL A 140 7.52 34.70 -22.94
CA VAL A 140 8.85 34.92 -22.37
C VAL A 140 9.57 33.60 -22.15
N ALA A 141 10.84 33.53 -22.58
CA ALA A 141 11.69 32.38 -22.26
C ALA A 141 12.19 32.47 -20.83
N ILE A 142 12.07 31.39 -20.09
CA ILE A 142 12.60 31.30 -18.72
C ILE A 142 13.35 29.97 -18.49
N SER A 143 14.24 30.00 -17.50
CA SER A 143 14.70 28.80 -16.79
C SER A 143 14.53 29.05 -15.28
N ALA A 144 13.48 28.49 -14.71
CA ALA A 144 13.17 28.68 -13.29
C ALA A 144 14.30 28.16 -12.40
N LEU A 145 14.99 27.07 -12.83
CA LEU A 145 16.12 26.48 -12.10
C LEU A 145 17.37 27.39 -12.15
N LYS A 146 17.68 27.97 -13.31
CA LYS A 146 18.86 28.89 -13.48
C LYS A 146 18.56 30.34 -13.12
N GLY A 147 17.30 30.69 -12.91
CA GLY A 147 16.89 32.04 -12.58
C GLY A 147 16.88 33.02 -13.77
N THR A 148 17.04 32.54 -15.01
CA THR A 148 17.04 33.38 -16.22
C THR A 148 15.60 33.74 -16.65
N GLY A 149 15.41 34.94 -17.18
CA GLY A 149 14.10 35.41 -17.72
C GLY A 149 13.03 35.74 -16.69
N ILE A 150 13.18 35.37 -15.42
CA ILE A 150 12.16 35.50 -14.36
C ILE A 150 11.76 36.96 -14.14
N LYS A 151 12.74 37.88 -14.07
CA LYS A 151 12.45 39.32 -13.83
C LYS A 151 11.71 39.93 -15.02
N GLU A 152 12.01 39.53 -16.23
CA GLU A 152 11.31 39.98 -17.44
C GLU A 152 9.87 39.50 -17.44
N ALA A 153 9.63 38.19 -17.16
CA ALA A 153 8.29 37.63 -17.08
C ALA A 153 7.44 38.34 -16.00
N ALA A 154 8.00 38.60 -14.81
CA ALA A 154 7.35 39.35 -13.76
C ALA A 154 7.04 40.80 -14.15
N GLY A 155 7.98 41.49 -14.73
CA GLY A 155 7.78 42.89 -15.20
C GLY A 155 6.67 42.99 -16.24
N LYS A 156 6.68 42.12 -17.26
CA LYS A 156 5.62 42.10 -18.26
C LYS A 156 4.26 41.72 -17.67
N ALA A 157 4.20 40.82 -16.67
CA ALA A 157 2.96 40.49 -15.96
C ALA A 157 2.37 41.71 -15.20
N VAL A 158 3.23 42.46 -14.53
CA VAL A 158 2.81 43.68 -13.82
C VAL A 158 2.35 44.79 -14.79
N ASP A 159 3.07 44.95 -15.90
CA ASP A 159 2.71 45.94 -16.91
C ASP A 159 1.37 45.60 -17.58
N LEU A 160 1.12 44.33 -17.83
CA LEU A 160 -0.14 43.85 -18.42
C LEU A 160 -1.31 44.06 -17.43
N ALA A 161 -1.10 43.71 -16.16
CA ALA A 161 -2.10 43.94 -15.09
C ALA A 161 -2.45 45.44 -14.93
N LYS A 162 -1.46 46.32 -15.06
CA LYS A 162 -1.70 47.81 -14.97
C LYS A 162 -2.45 48.39 -16.16
N LYS A 163 -2.29 47.82 -17.36
CA LYS A 163 -2.91 48.30 -18.59
C LYS A 163 -4.37 47.96 -18.74
N ALA A 164 -4.91 47.08 -17.89
CA ALA A 164 -6.28 46.51 -18.02
C ALA A 164 -6.62 46.20 -19.48
N ALA A 165 -5.69 45.52 -20.19
CA ALA A 165 -5.78 45.30 -21.61
C ALA A 165 -6.97 44.38 -21.93
N THR A 166 -7.74 44.78 -22.93
CA THR A 166 -8.76 43.92 -23.55
C THR A 166 -8.09 42.65 -24.13
N VAL A 167 -8.51 41.48 -23.72
CA VAL A 167 -7.98 40.22 -24.16
C VAL A 167 -8.64 39.86 -25.50
N THR A 168 -7.86 39.80 -26.57
CA THR A 168 -8.34 39.28 -27.87
C THR A 168 -8.03 37.77 -27.90
N ILE A 169 -9.06 36.94 -27.94
CA ILE A 169 -8.90 35.49 -28.07
C ILE A 169 -8.47 35.18 -29.48
N ALA A 170 -7.26 34.69 -29.67
CA ALA A 170 -6.68 34.46 -31.00
C ALA A 170 -7.10 33.12 -31.61
N HIS A 171 -7.62 32.16 -30.80
CA HIS A 171 -8.07 30.87 -31.33
C HIS A 171 -9.54 30.87 -31.73
N SER A 172 -9.85 30.29 -32.85
CA SER A 172 -11.20 29.98 -33.32
C SER A 172 -11.31 28.49 -33.63
N PHE A 173 -12.45 27.91 -33.35
CA PHE A 173 -12.82 26.54 -33.70
C PHE A 173 -13.40 26.44 -35.10
N ALA A 174 -13.82 25.25 -35.52
CA ALA A 174 -14.54 25.09 -36.81
C ALA A 174 -15.78 25.98 -36.87
N ASP A 175 -16.15 26.42 -38.06
CA ASP A 175 -17.24 27.38 -38.25
C ASP A 175 -18.58 26.96 -37.62
N SER A 176 -18.92 25.67 -37.62
CA SER A 176 -20.14 25.14 -36.99
C SER A 176 -20.07 25.23 -35.45
N VAL A 177 -18.90 25.00 -34.87
CA VAL A 177 -18.67 25.09 -33.42
C VAL A 177 -18.68 26.56 -32.98
N GLU A 178 -18.04 27.46 -33.73
CA GLU A 178 -18.08 28.90 -33.43
C GLU A 178 -19.49 29.48 -33.53
N ALA A 179 -20.28 29.04 -34.53
CA ALA A 179 -21.68 29.42 -34.65
C ALA A 179 -22.53 28.97 -33.43
N ALA A 180 -22.28 27.76 -32.93
CA ALA A 180 -22.94 27.26 -31.72
C ALA A 180 -22.50 28.05 -30.45
N ILE A 181 -21.19 28.33 -30.30
CA ILE A 181 -20.66 29.15 -29.21
C ILE A 181 -21.32 30.51 -29.21
N SER A 182 -21.34 31.20 -30.36
CA SER A 182 -21.96 32.53 -30.48
C SER A 182 -23.45 32.54 -30.17
N ALA A 183 -24.17 31.49 -30.61
CA ALA A 183 -25.59 31.33 -30.29
C ALA A 183 -25.84 31.15 -28.79
N VAL A 184 -24.99 30.39 -28.10
CA VAL A 184 -25.05 30.21 -26.63
C VAL A 184 -24.63 31.47 -25.87
N GLU A 185 -23.58 32.18 -26.31
CA GLU A 185 -23.16 33.50 -25.77
C GLU A 185 -24.32 34.51 -25.76
N ALA A 186 -25.09 34.56 -26.85
CA ALA A 186 -26.26 35.45 -26.96
C ALA A 186 -27.40 35.08 -25.97
N LYS A 187 -27.45 33.81 -25.51
CA LYS A 187 -28.47 33.35 -24.54
C LYS A 187 -28.03 33.56 -23.07
N ILE A 188 -26.72 33.82 -22.84
CA ILE A 188 -26.21 34.04 -21.46
C ILE A 188 -26.62 35.44 -20.98
N GLY A 189 -27.23 35.47 -19.80
CA GLY A 189 -27.71 36.71 -19.17
C GLY A 189 -26.60 37.65 -18.72
N SER A 190 -27.00 38.84 -18.23
CA SER A 190 -26.10 39.89 -17.73
C SER A 190 -25.49 39.56 -16.38
N ASP A 191 -25.75 38.41 -15.80
CA ASP A 191 -25.16 37.92 -14.55
C ASP A 191 -23.72 37.39 -14.76
N VAL A 192 -23.32 37.15 -15.98
CA VAL A 192 -21.98 36.80 -16.39
C VAL A 192 -21.35 37.99 -17.10
N ALA A 193 -20.12 38.35 -16.72
CA ALA A 193 -19.38 39.42 -17.37
C ALA A 193 -19.14 39.14 -18.88
N ASP A 194 -19.24 40.15 -19.72
CA ASP A 194 -19.17 39.97 -21.17
C ASP A 194 -17.88 39.28 -21.63
N GLU A 195 -16.75 39.54 -20.94
CA GLU A 195 -15.46 38.91 -21.26
C GLU A 195 -15.41 37.41 -20.89
N GLN A 196 -16.30 36.95 -20.02
CA GLN A 196 -16.38 35.55 -19.59
C GLN A 196 -17.42 34.73 -20.34
N LYS A 197 -18.32 35.38 -21.12
CA LYS A 197 -19.42 34.68 -21.77
C LYS A 197 -18.94 33.54 -22.66
N ARG A 198 -17.83 33.74 -23.39
CA ARG A 198 -17.25 32.70 -24.23
C ARG A 198 -16.86 31.45 -23.43
N PHE A 199 -16.17 31.62 -22.31
CA PHE A 199 -15.80 30.51 -21.45
C PHE A 199 -17.04 29.75 -20.92
N PHE A 200 -18.06 30.51 -20.47
CA PHE A 200 -19.30 29.89 -20.00
C PHE A 200 -20.06 29.19 -21.12
N ALA A 201 -20.10 29.76 -22.31
CA ALA A 201 -20.74 29.15 -23.50
C ALA A 201 -20.07 27.82 -23.85
N ILE A 202 -18.74 27.79 -23.94
CA ILE A 202 -17.97 26.58 -24.23
C ILE A 202 -18.26 25.50 -23.16
N LYS A 203 -18.23 25.87 -21.87
CA LYS A 203 -18.49 24.93 -20.77
C LYS A 203 -19.94 24.41 -20.74
N LEU A 204 -20.92 25.21 -21.16
CA LEU A 204 -22.30 24.73 -21.30
C LEU A 204 -22.43 23.75 -22.46
N ILE A 205 -21.75 23.99 -23.59
CA ILE A 205 -21.69 23.06 -24.72
C ILE A 205 -20.99 21.76 -24.33
N GLU A 206 -19.89 21.82 -23.57
CA GLU A 206 -19.21 20.64 -23.00
C GLU A 206 -20.06 19.88 -21.97
N LYS A 207 -21.29 20.31 -21.66
CA LYS A 207 -22.18 19.74 -20.63
C LYS A 207 -21.60 19.76 -19.21
N ASP A 208 -20.73 20.72 -18.89
CA ASP A 208 -20.15 20.85 -17.53
C ASP A 208 -21.24 21.27 -16.53
N ASP A 209 -21.75 20.33 -15.76
CA ASP A 209 -22.83 20.58 -14.78
C ASP A 209 -22.44 21.56 -13.68
N LYS A 210 -21.16 21.67 -13.36
CA LYS A 210 -20.68 22.55 -12.27
C LYS A 210 -20.59 24.01 -12.68
N ILE A 211 -20.56 24.30 -13.97
CA ILE A 211 -20.63 25.70 -14.43
C ILE A 211 -22.04 26.27 -14.20
N LYS A 212 -23.05 25.43 -14.22
CA LYS A 212 -24.43 25.79 -13.93
C LYS A 212 -24.61 26.34 -12.51
N ASP A 213 -23.87 25.80 -11.56
CA ASP A 213 -23.91 26.25 -10.14
C ASP A 213 -23.32 27.68 -9.97
N MET A 214 -22.56 28.17 -10.95
CA MET A 214 -21.95 29.53 -10.95
C MET A 214 -22.83 30.57 -11.62
N MET A 215 -23.94 30.19 -12.26
CA MET A 215 -24.88 31.06 -12.96
C MET A 215 -26.17 31.20 -12.16
N LYS A 216 -26.79 32.41 -12.24
CA LYS A 216 -28.11 32.64 -11.65
C LYS A 216 -29.24 32.12 -12.53
N SER A 217 -29.03 32.17 -13.83
CA SER A 217 -29.97 31.68 -14.84
C SER A 217 -29.20 30.84 -15.88
N VAL A 218 -29.53 29.57 -16.00
CA VAL A 218 -28.89 28.66 -16.96
C VAL A 218 -29.71 28.66 -18.23
N PRO A 219 -29.16 29.08 -19.39
CA PRO A 219 -29.87 29.01 -20.66
C PRO A 219 -30.04 27.56 -21.14
N ASP A 220 -31.10 27.29 -21.87
CA ASP A 220 -31.27 26.00 -22.57
C ASP A 220 -30.40 25.99 -23.82
N VAL A 221 -29.46 25.05 -23.86
CA VAL A 221 -28.48 24.85 -24.94
C VAL A 221 -28.68 23.50 -25.65
N SER A 222 -29.75 22.78 -25.33
CA SER A 222 -29.99 21.43 -25.83
C SER A 222 -30.03 21.35 -27.37
N ALA A 223 -30.57 22.36 -28.01
CA ALA A 223 -30.66 22.42 -29.50
C ALA A 223 -29.29 22.57 -30.17
N GLU A 224 -28.42 23.42 -29.61
CA GLU A 224 -27.05 23.64 -30.13
C GLU A 224 -26.20 22.43 -29.91
N VAL A 225 -26.32 21.80 -28.74
CA VAL A 225 -25.60 20.56 -28.37
C VAL A 225 -26.01 19.44 -29.34
N GLN A 226 -27.31 19.20 -29.51
CA GLN A 226 -27.81 18.13 -30.37
C GLN A 226 -27.38 18.33 -31.82
N LYS A 227 -27.37 19.57 -32.31
CA LYS A 227 -26.93 19.87 -33.67
C LYS A 227 -25.44 19.53 -33.90
N LEU A 228 -24.58 19.82 -32.92
CA LEU A 228 -23.14 19.46 -32.96
C LEU A 228 -22.94 17.95 -32.89
N GLU A 229 -23.64 17.25 -31.99
CA GLU A 229 -23.55 15.81 -31.84
C GLU A 229 -24.00 15.08 -33.12
N ASP A 230 -25.06 15.58 -33.76
CA ASP A 230 -25.57 15.03 -35.03
C ASP A 230 -24.59 15.31 -36.24
N GLU A 231 -23.91 16.44 -36.22
CA GLU A 231 -22.97 16.82 -37.30
C GLU A 231 -21.63 16.07 -37.22
N PHE A 232 -21.10 15.86 -35.98
CA PHE A 232 -19.77 15.26 -35.76
C PHE A 232 -19.83 13.78 -35.38
N ASP A 233 -21.00 13.22 -35.12
CA ASP A 233 -21.22 11.83 -34.66
C ASP A 233 -20.40 11.50 -33.39
N ASP A 234 -20.24 12.50 -32.48
CA ASP A 234 -19.47 12.40 -31.25
C ASP A 234 -20.09 13.28 -30.15
N ASP A 235 -19.71 13.05 -28.87
CA ASP A 235 -20.17 13.91 -27.78
C ASP A 235 -19.51 15.30 -27.83
N THR A 236 -20.20 16.32 -27.35
CA THR A 236 -19.72 17.71 -27.42
C THR A 236 -18.47 17.97 -26.61
N GLU A 237 -18.18 17.23 -25.54
CA GLU A 237 -16.92 17.34 -24.79
C GLU A 237 -15.74 16.88 -25.66
N SER A 238 -15.90 15.76 -26.37
CA SER A 238 -14.92 15.23 -27.31
C SER A 238 -14.72 16.16 -28.49
N ILE A 239 -15.77 16.73 -29.05
CA ILE A 239 -15.71 17.69 -30.18
C ILE A 239 -14.86 18.90 -29.80
N ILE A 240 -15.19 19.59 -28.68
CA ILE A 240 -14.44 20.79 -28.25
C ILE A 240 -12.98 20.44 -27.90
N THR A 241 -12.76 19.26 -27.32
CA THR A 241 -11.41 18.79 -27.01
C THR A 241 -10.59 18.58 -28.30
N ASN A 242 -11.16 17.95 -29.31
CA ASN A 242 -10.51 17.74 -30.61
C ASN A 242 -10.19 19.07 -31.29
N GLU A 243 -11.10 20.03 -31.29
CA GLU A 243 -10.90 21.37 -31.84
C GLU A 243 -9.71 22.10 -31.19
N ARG A 244 -9.61 22.03 -29.85
CA ARG A 244 -8.44 22.58 -29.14
C ARG A 244 -7.13 21.91 -29.56
N TYR A 245 -7.13 20.58 -29.70
CA TYR A 245 -5.92 19.85 -30.10
C TYR A 245 -5.55 20.16 -31.58
N GLN A 246 -6.51 20.33 -32.49
CA GLN A 246 -6.23 20.75 -33.85
C GLN A 246 -5.57 22.13 -33.91
N TYR A 247 -6.11 23.08 -33.14
CA TYR A 247 -5.50 24.41 -33.00
C TYR A 247 -4.08 24.33 -32.45
N ILE A 248 -3.86 23.59 -31.36
CA ILE A 248 -2.55 23.40 -30.74
C ILE A 248 -1.56 22.76 -31.70
N SER A 249 -1.97 21.72 -32.42
CA SER A 249 -1.11 21.04 -33.39
C SER A 249 -0.68 21.99 -34.53
N SER A 250 -1.56 22.89 -34.98
CA SER A 250 -1.22 23.92 -35.97
C SER A 250 -0.14 24.89 -35.44
N ILE A 251 -0.22 25.28 -34.16
CA ILE A 251 0.78 26.15 -33.54
C ILE A 251 2.12 25.43 -33.43
N ILE A 252 2.12 24.19 -32.97
CA ILE A 252 3.34 23.40 -32.80
C ILE A 252 4.08 23.24 -34.12
N HIS A 253 3.34 22.93 -35.20
CA HIS A 253 3.90 22.78 -36.54
C HIS A 253 4.60 24.08 -37.03
N ASP A 254 4.04 25.24 -36.73
CA ASP A 254 4.52 26.53 -37.23
C ASP A 254 5.61 27.15 -36.32
N CYS A 255 5.56 26.86 -35.03
CA CYS A 255 6.38 27.53 -34.01
C CYS A 255 7.53 26.67 -33.44
N CYS A 256 7.50 25.35 -33.62
CA CYS A 256 8.51 24.47 -33.03
C CYS A 256 9.33 23.76 -34.11
N THR A 257 10.67 23.87 -34.01
CA THR A 257 11.59 23.15 -34.89
C THR A 257 12.32 22.09 -34.07
N LYS A 258 12.02 20.82 -34.34
CA LYS A 258 12.73 19.68 -33.70
C LYS A 258 14.03 19.38 -34.40
N SER A 259 15.08 19.08 -33.67
CA SER A 259 16.38 18.67 -34.20
C SER A 259 16.25 17.31 -34.90
N LYS A 260 17.02 17.11 -36.04
CA LYS A 260 17.08 15.82 -36.73
C LYS A 260 17.45 14.61 -35.86
N LYS A 261 18.09 14.82 -34.72
CA LYS A 261 18.32 13.78 -33.71
C LYS A 261 17.03 13.36 -33.00
N SER A 262 16.01 14.19 -32.99
CA SER A 262 14.71 13.94 -32.34
C SER A 262 13.68 13.24 -33.28
N GLU A 263 13.89 13.27 -34.61
CA GLU A 263 12.96 12.65 -35.59
C GLU A 263 12.94 11.10 -35.50
N GLY A 264 13.98 10.47 -34.92
CA GLY A 264 14.07 9.01 -34.76
C GLY A 264 13.32 8.43 -33.54
N GLY A 265 12.60 9.23 -32.76
CA GLY A 265 12.05 8.91 -31.46
C GLY A 265 13.15 8.76 -30.40
N SER A 266 12.88 9.20 -29.18
CA SER A 266 13.80 9.02 -28.07
C SER A 266 14.00 7.54 -27.73
N VAL A 267 15.06 7.19 -27.01
CA VAL A 267 15.23 5.82 -26.49
C VAL A 267 14.02 5.43 -25.64
N SER A 268 13.47 6.39 -24.88
CA SER A 268 12.24 6.21 -24.11
C SER A 268 11.05 5.82 -24.99
N ASP A 269 10.85 6.47 -26.14
CA ASP A 269 9.75 6.15 -27.06
C ASP A 269 9.86 4.73 -27.64
N LYS A 270 11.10 4.26 -27.88
CA LYS A 270 11.33 2.90 -28.37
C LYS A 270 11.03 1.86 -27.30
N ILE A 271 11.43 2.11 -26.06
CA ILE A 271 11.13 1.26 -24.90
C ILE A 271 9.61 1.25 -24.68
N ASP A 272 8.96 2.42 -24.73
CA ASP A 272 7.53 2.55 -24.52
C ASP A 272 6.71 1.78 -25.55
N LYS A 273 7.12 1.75 -26.83
CA LYS A 273 6.45 0.92 -27.85
C LYS A 273 6.40 -0.57 -27.48
N VAL A 274 7.37 -1.06 -26.74
CA VAL A 274 7.40 -2.48 -26.28
C VAL A 274 6.66 -2.61 -24.95
N VAL A 275 7.00 -1.79 -23.96
CA VAL A 275 6.51 -1.89 -22.59
C VAL A 275 5.03 -1.53 -22.46
N THR A 276 4.51 -0.59 -23.27
CA THR A 276 3.10 -0.21 -23.29
C THR A 276 2.27 -0.94 -24.36
N ASN A 277 2.86 -1.90 -25.06
CA ASN A 277 2.15 -2.68 -26.07
C ASN A 277 0.99 -3.47 -25.45
N ARG A 278 -0.16 -3.46 -26.10
CA ARG A 278 -1.42 -4.05 -25.59
C ARG A 278 -1.30 -5.50 -25.12
N TRP A 279 -0.46 -6.31 -25.76
CA TRP A 279 -0.30 -7.74 -25.49
C TRP A 279 0.96 -8.05 -24.69
N ALA A 280 2.05 -7.31 -24.93
CA ALA A 280 3.35 -7.54 -24.28
C ALA A 280 3.46 -6.88 -22.88
N ALA A 281 2.69 -5.84 -22.63
CA ALA A 281 2.80 -5.05 -21.40
C ALA A 281 2.55 -5.87 -20.13
N LEU A 282 1.49 -6.69 -20.12
CA LEU A 282 1.13 -7.50 -18.94
C LEU A 282 2.16 -8.63 -18.66
N PRO A 283 2.59 -9.42 -19.65
CA PRO A 283 3.69 -10.38 -19.47
C PRO A 283 5.01 -9.76 -19.03
N ILE A 284 5.41 -8.62 -19.62
CA ILE A 284 6.63 -7.91 -19.21
C ILE A 284 6.53 -7.45 -17.76
N PHE A 285 5.39 -6.87 -17.40
CA PHE A 285 5.12 -6.46 -16.03
C PHE A 285 5.20 -7.66 -15.06
N ALA A 286 4.55 -8.77 -15.38
CA ALA A 286 4.60 -9.98 -14.57
C ALA A 286 6.04 -10.50 -14.40
N ALA A 287 6.84 -10.51 -15.47
CA ALA A 287 8.24 -10.93 -15.43
C ALA A 287 9.12 -10.00 -14.56
N VAL A 288 8.95 -8.66 -14.69
CA VAL A 288 9.68 -7.70 -13.86
C VAL A 288 9.32 -7.85 -12.39
N MET A 289 8.04 -8.01 -12.07
CA MET A 289 7.60 -8.16 -10.69
C MET A 289 8.01 -9.51 -10.10
N PHE A 290 7.92 -10.60 -10.89
CA PHE A 290 8.43 -11.90 -10.48
C PHE A 290 9.92 -11.81 -10.12
N LEU A 291 10.73 -11.16 -10.96
CA LEU A 291 12.16 -10.97 -10.67
C LEU A 291 12.39 -10.19 -9.37
N VAL A 292 11.64 -9.10 -9.17
CA VAL A 292 11.75 -8.28 -7.95
C VAL A 292 11.40 -9.11 -6.72
N TYR A 293 10.28 -9.84 -6.75
CA TYR A 293 9.87 -10.67 -5.61
C TYR A 293 10.79 -11.85 -5.39
N TYR A 294 11.23 -12.53 -6.46
CA TYR A 294 12.17 -13.63 -6.36
C TYR A 294 13.47 -13.22 -5.67
N ILE A 295 14.04 -12.06 -6.04
CA ILE A 295 15.26 -11.56 -5.39
C ILE A 295 14.98 -11.08 -3.96
N SER A 296 13.84 -10.41 -3.73
CA SER A 296 13.56 -9.80 -2.43
C SER A 296 13.00 -10.76 -1.39
N VAL A 297 12.38 -11.87 -1.80
CA VAL A 297 11.67 -12.77 -0.89
C VAL A 297 12.34 -14.14 -0.82
N THR A 298 12.81 -14.70 -1.96
CA THR A 298 13.31 -16.08 -2.00
C THR A 298 14.84 -16.21 -2.05
N THR A 299 15.59 -15.16 -2.31
CA THR A 299 17.06 -15.24 -2.40
C THR A 299 17.74 -14.28 -1.41
N VAL A 300 18.08 -13.07 -1.87
CA VAL A 300 18.82 -12.09 -1.05
C VAL A 300 18.02 -11.67 0.20
N GLY A 301 16.70 -11.53 0.05
CA GLY A 301 15.84 -11.11 1.17
C GLY A 301 15.69 -12.20 2.23
N SER A 302 15.46 -13.46 1.82
CA SER A 302 15.39 -14.61 2.72
C SER A 302 16.72 -14.78 3.46
N TRP A 303 17.83 -14.95 2.74
CA TRP A 303 19.14 -15.07 3.37
C TRP A 303 19.43 -13.95 4.41
N ALA A 304 19.07 -12.71 4.12
CA ALA A 304 19.29 -11.60 5.04
C ALA A 304 18.32 -11.60 6.23
N THR A 305 17.12 -12.17 6.04
CA THR A 305 16.12 -12.33 7.10
C THR A 305 16.50 -13.49 8.03
N ASP A 306 16.90 -14.62 7.47
CA ASP A 306 17.35 -15.79 8.22
C ASP A 306 18.58 -15.42 9.07
N TRP A 307 19.56 -14.73 8.48
CA TRP A 307 20.68 -14.18 9.27
C TRP A 307 20.23 -13.25 10.41
N ALA A 308 19.17 -12.44 10.20
CA ALA A 308 18.68 -11.55 11.24
C ALA A 308 17.86 -12.30 12.32
N ASN A 309 17.04 -13.26 11.93
CA ASN A 309 16.19 -14.03 12.86
C ASN A 309 17.02 -15.06 13.64
N ASP A 310 17.71 -15.94 12.94
CA ASP A 310 18.41 -17.06 13.58
C ASP A 310 19.77 -16.63 14.14
N GLY A 311 20.43 -15.67 13.47
CA GLY A 311 21.72 -15.17 13.92
C GLY A 311 21.59 -14.06 14.96
N VAL A 312 21.02 -12.89 14.60
CA VAL A 312 21.03 -11.71 15.48
C VAL A 312 20.01 -11.83 16.60
N PHE A 313 18.80 -12.34 16.31
CA PHE A 313 17.69 -12.46 17.26
C PHE A 313 17.40 -13.92 17.66
N GLY A 314 18.15 -14.89 17.17
CA GLY A 314 18.18 -16.28 17.59
C GLY A 314 19.46 -16.60 18.36
N ASP A 315 20.04 -17.77 18.11
CA ASP A 315 21.16 -18.34 18.88
C ASP A 315 22.50 -17.66 18.59
N GLY A 316 22.73 -17.25 17.33
CA GLY A 316 23.98 -16.58 16.95
C GLY A 316 24.40 -16.87 15.51
N TRP A 317 25.59 -16.41 15.14
CA TRP A 317 26.15 -16.61 13.79
C TRP A 317 27.67 -16.66 13.78
N HIS A 318 28.23 -17.34 12.80
CA HIS A 318 29.68 -17.32 12.56
C HIS A 318 30.12 -16.01 11.88
N LEU A 319 31.13 -15.36 12.41
CA LEU A 319 31.64 -14.09 11.92
C LEU A 319 32.11 -14.23 10.44
N PHE A 320 31.53 -13.40 9.56
CA PHE A 320 31.69 -13.45 8.11
C PHE A 320 31.25 -14.77 7.45
N GLY A 321 30.47 -15.60 8.12
CA GLY A 321 30.02 -16.90 7.61
C GLY A 321 31.14 -17.97 7.55
N ILE A 322 32.28 -17.70 8.21
CA ILE A 322 33.41 -18.64 8.23
C ILE A 322 33.10 -19.75 9.22
N GLY A 323 32.95 -20.96 8.75
CA GLY A 323 32.60 -22.14 9.55
C GLY A 323 31.13 -22.55 9.52
N THR A 324 30.22 -21.69 9.08
CA THR A 324 28.79 -21.99 9.00
C THR A 324 28.47 -23.28 8.24
N SER A 325 29.10 -23.51 7.06
CA SER A 325 28.87 -24.74 6.29
C SER A 325 29.32 -25.99 7.04
N ALA A 326 30.47 -25.93 7.71
CA ALA A 326 31.01 -27.08 8.44
C ALA A 326 30.18 -27.37 9.72
N TYR A 327 29.68 -26.33 10.36
CA TYR A 327 28.76 -26.46 11.48
C TYR A 327 27.41 -27.04 11.03
N ASN A 328 26.83 -26.52 9.95
CA ASN A 328 25.58 -27.04 9.42
C ASN A 328 25.70 -28.51 9.01
N ASP A 329 26.79 -28.90 8.31
CA ASP A 329 27.05 -30.28 7.96
C ASP A 329 27.12 -31.20 9.22
N ALA A 330 27.69 -30.71 10.32
CA ALA A 330 27.74 -31.44 11.59
C ALA A 330 26.39 -31.46 12.32
N ALA A 331 25.65 -30.37 12.29
CA ALA A 331 24.31 -30.28 12.86
C ALA A 331 23.32 -31.20 12.09
N ASP A 332 23.41 -31.24 10.76
CA ASP A 332 22.61 -32.15 9.93
C ASP A 332 22.95 -33.63 10.23
N GLU A 333 24.21 -33.94 10.57
CA GLU A 333 24.61 -35.30 10.96
C GLU A 333 24.10 -35.66 12.36
N TYR A 334 23.94 -34.69 13.27
CA TYR A 334 23.42 -34.84 14.61
C TYR A 334 21.89 -34.85 14.66
N ALA A 335 21.19 -34.15 13.78
CA ALA A 335 19.74 -33.99 13.79
C ALA A 335 18.92 -35.30 13.92
N PRO A 336 19.28 -36.43 13.27
CA PRO A 336 18.60 -37.72 13.49
C PRO A 336 18.64 -38.15 14.96
N TYR A 337 19.75 -37.98 15.63
CA TYR A 337 19.92 -38.39 17.03
C TYR A 337 19.12 -37.49 17.98
N ASP A 338 19.10 -36.22 17.73
CA ASP A 338 18.25 -35.27 18.44
C ASP A 338 16.76 -35.60 18.32
N ALA A 339 16.32 -35.93 17.10
CA ALA A 339 14.95 -36.41 16.86
C ALA A 339 14.62 -37.69 17.62
N GLU A 340 15.55 -38.66 17.64
CA GLU A 340 15.39 -39.90 18.43
C GLU A 340 15.27 -39.61 19.93
N ILE A 341 16.10 -38.73 20.47
CA ILE A 341 16.10 -38.31 21.90
C ILE A 341 14.76 -37.65 22.23
N LYS A 342 14.36 -36.63 21.49
CA LYS A 342 13.12 -35.88 21.73
C LYS A 342 11.88 -36.76 21.60
N GLY A 343 11.78 -37.52 20.52
CA GLY A 343 10.63 -38.40 20.29
C GLY A 343 10.50 -39.54 21.32
N PHE A 344 11.62 -40.04 21.86
CA PHE A 344 11.59 -41.02 22.92
C PHE A 344 11.18 -40.39 24.27
N LEU A 345 11.65 -39.21 24.60
CA LEU A 345 11.27 -38.48 25.81
C LEU A 345 9.78 -38.11 25.80
N GLU A 346 9.23 -37.62 24.67
CA GLU A 346 7.79 -37.38 24.56
C GLU A 346 6.94 -38.64 24.79
N ALA A 347 7.32 -39.76 24.23
CA ALA A 347 6.63 -41.02 24.45
C ALA A 347 6.80 -41.57 25.87
N ALA A 348 7.91 -41.26 26.52
CA ALA A 348 8.18 -41.60 27.93
C ALA A 348 7.37 -40.73 28.87
N GLU A 349 7.21 -39.46 28.60
CA GLU A 349 6.40 -38.51 29.37
C GLU A 349 4.92 -38.94 29.40
N GLU A 350 4.37 -39.38 28.24
CA GLU A 350 2.99 -39.88 28.15
C GLU A 350 2.77 -41.11 29.07
N LYS A 351 3.78 -41.96 29.23
CA LYS A 351 3.64 -43.28 29.97
C LYS A 351 4.21 -43.30 31.38
N ALA A 352 5.17 -42.45 31.68
CA ALA A 352 5.86 -42.40 32.95
C ALA A 352 6.28 -40.97 33.32
N PRO A 353 5.35 -40.01 33.43
CA PRO A 353 5.66 -38.59 33.60
C PRO A 353 6.58 -38.26 34.77
N ASP A 354 6.36 -38.92 35.93
CA ASP A 354 7.19 -38.65 37.11
C ASP A 354 8.66 -39.07 36.94
N VAL A 355 8.90 -40.14 36.15
CA VAL A 355 10.26 -40.67 35.91
C VAL A 355 10.96 -39.83 34.82
N THR A 356 10.23 -39.42 33.81
CA THR A 356 10.76 -38.56 32.77
C THR A 356 11.12 -37.19 33.31
N LYS A 357 10.27 -36.61 34.13
CA LYS A 357 10.53 -35.34 34.80
C LYS A 357 11.77 -35.37 35.71
N GLU A 358 11.95 -36.45 36.50
CA GLU A 358 13.14 -36.63 37.35
C GLU A 358 14.43 -36.76 36.50
N PHE A 359 14.32 -37.31 35.30
CA PHE A 359 15.44 -37.44 34.36
C PHE A 359 15.77 -36.08 33.72
N THR A 360 14.79 -35.38 33.17
CA THR A 360 14.99 -34.08 32.49
C THR A 360 15.49 -33.00 33.45
N GLU A 361 15.04 -32.99 34.72
CA GLU A 361 15.54 -32.09 35.75
C GLU A 361 17.05 -32.21 36.00
N VAL A 362 17.65 -33.40 35.79
CA VAL A 362 19.09 -33.63 35.94
C VAL A 362 19.84 -33.49 34.63
N TYR A 363 19.21 -33.91 33.52
CA TYR A 363 19.84 -33.89 32.22
C TYR A 363 19.95 -32.46 31.65
N ASP A 364 18.97 -31.59 31.90
CA ASP A 364 18.93 -30.20 31.46
C ASP A 364 19.64 -29.24 32.41
N ASP A 365 20.22 -29.74 33.54
CA ASP A 365 20.96 -28.91 34.51
C ASP A 365 22.39 -28.67 33.98
N GLU A 366 22.71 -27.50 33.50
CA GLU A 366 24.03 -27.09 33.01
C GLU A 366 25.15 -27.21 34.06
N ASP A 367 24.79 -27.18 35.34
CA ASP A 367 25.75 -27.33 36.46
C ASP A 367 25.91 -28.80 36.92
N ALA A 368 25.15 -29.77 36.34
CA ALA A 368 25.23 -31.16 36.71
C ALA A 368 26.59 -31.77 36.32
N GLN A 369 27.09 -32.63 37.20
CA GLN A 369 28.35 -33.34 36.91
C GLN A 369 28.04 -34.52 35.97
N GLU A 370 28.98 -34.83 35.06
CA GLU A 370 28.91 -35.95 34.12
C GLU A 370 28.52 -37.27 34.81
N ALA A 371 29.00 -37.50 36.02
CA ALA A 371 28.65 -38.69 36.82
C ALA A 371 27.19 -38.70 37.31
N ASP A 372 26.58 -37.56 37.51
CA ASP A 372 25.17 -37.44 37.93
C ASP A 372 24.25 -37.64 36.72
N ILE A 373 24.65 -37.15 35.54
CA ILE A 373 23.98 -37.35 34.27
C ILE A 373 24.00 -38.83 33.90
N ASP A 374 25.17 -39.50 33.95
CA ASP A 374 25.28 -40.94 33.72
C ASP A 374 24.38 -41.75 34.65
N ALA A 375 24.36 -41.40 35.96
CA ALA A 375 23.50 -42.04 36.92
C ALA A 375 21.99 -41.82 36.62
N ALA A 376 21.61 -40.65 36.14
CA ALA A 376 20.25 -40.34 35.73
C ALA A 376 19.84 -41.13 34.47
N ILE A 377 20.70 -41.25 33.50
CA ILE A 377 20.49 -42.07 32.25
C ILE A 377 20.28 -43.56 32.67
N GLU A 378 21.18 -44.15 33.50
CA GLU A 378 21.06 -45.50 33.92
C GLU A 378 19.76 -45.74 34.75
N LYS A 379 19.37 -44.80 35.57
CA LYS A 379 18.15 -44.86 36.36
C LYS A 379 16.91 -44.80 35.50
N PHE A 380 16.89 -43.90 34.49
CA PHE A 380 15.80 -43.69 33.56
C PHE A 380 15.60 -44.93 32.71
N THR A 381 16.64 -45.41 32.00
CA THR A 381 16.59 -46.53 31.07
C THR A 381 16.40 -47.87 31.79
N SER A 382 16.76 -48.02 33.05
CA SER A 382 16.49 -49.20 33.89
C SER A 382 15.04 -49.32 34.36
N ASN A 383 14.24 -48.26 34.32
CA ASN A 383 12.85 -48.29 34.69
C ASN A 383 12.05 -49.26 33.86
N SER A 384 11.19 -50.05 34.47
CA SER A 384 10.45 -51.16 33.82
C SER A 384 9.50 -50.68 32.72
N VAL A 385 8.93 -49.46 32.83
CA VAL A 385 8.06 -48.84 31.84
C VAL A 385 8.90 -48.37 30.65
N ILE A 386 9.95 -47.60 30.91
CA ILE A 386 10.86 -47.00 29.91
C ILE A 386 11.58 -48.12 29.16
N LYS A 387 12.05 -49.15 29.81
CA LYS A 387 12.72 -50.33 29.19
C LYS A 387 11.84 -51.07 28.20
N SER A 388 10.52 -51.05 28.40
CA SER A 388 9.56 -51.71 27.48
C SER A 388 8.98 -50.75 26.45
N LEU A 389 9.33 -49.47 26.50
CA LEU A 389 8.87 -48.45 25.61
C LEU A 389 9.54 -48.64 24.24
N THR A 390 8.76 -48.56 23.19
CA THR A 390 9.21 -48.42 21.79
C THR A 390 8.25 -47.47 21.11
N THR A 391 8.78 -46.47 20.43
CA THR A 391 8.04 -45.47 19.69
C THR A 391 8.57 -45.33 18.29
N GLU A 392 7.74 -45.01 17.32
CA GLU A 392 8.14 -44.64 15.97
C GLU A 392 8.42 -43.13 15.93
N VAL A 393 9.63 -42.75 15.55
CA VAL A 393 10.08 -41.37 15.45
C VAL A 393 10.49 -41.09 14.00
N ASN A 394 10.07 -39.96 13.47
CA ASN A 394 10.54 -39.50 12.17
C ASN A 394 11.89 -38.81 12.35
N ILE A 395 12.93 -39.34 11.74
CA ILE A 395 14.29 -38.80 11.76
C ILE A 395 14.66 -38.03 10.50
N ALA A 396 13.77 -37.92 9.51
CA ALA A 396 13.99 -37.16 8.30
C ALA A 396 13.97 -35.66 8.61
N GLY A 397 14.84 -34.93 7.95
CA GLY A 397 14.80 -33.45 7.97
C GLY A 397 13.51 -32.89 7.37
N GLU A 398 13.24 -31.63 7.60
CA GLU A 398 11.97 -30.94 7.23
C GLU A 398 11.57 -31.05 5.74
N ASP A 399 12.54 -31.21 4.83
CA ASP A 399 12.32 -31.28 3.37
C ASP A 399 12.46 -32.68 2.77
N GLU A 400 12.59 -33.73 3.58
CA GLU A 400 12.81 -35.08 3.14
C GLU A 400 11.56 -35.99 3.29
N ASP A 401 11.50 -37.10 2.54
CA ASP A 401 10.43 -38.09 2.72
C ASP A 401 10.52 -38.73 4.12
N GLU A 402 9.38 -38.96 4.80
CA GLU A 402 9.31 -39.53 6.15
C GLU A 402 10.22 -40.77 6.31
N ASP A 403 11.19 -40.72 7.20
CA ASP A 403 12.05 -41.86 7.59
C ASP A 403 11.74 -42.23 9.04
N LEU A 404 10.84 -43.19 9.19
CA LEU A 404 10.33 -43.62 10.49
C LEU A 404 11.25 -44.72 11.07
N VAL A 405 11.86 -44.42 12.22
CA VAL A 405 12.71 -45.33 12.96
C VAL A 405 12.07 -45.71 14.30
N ASN A 406 12.19 -47.01 14.65
CA ASN A 406 11.72 -47.48 15.94
C ASN A 406 12.77 -47.21 17.02
N VAL A 407 12.48 -46.27 17.89
CA VAL A 407 13.35 -45.90 19.02
C VAL A 407 12.92 -46.64 20.27
N ASN A 408 13.88 -47.26 20.91
CA ASN A 408 13.74 -47.95 22.21
C ASN A 408 14.83 -47.43 23.19
N ALA A 409 14.81 -47.86 24.44
CA ALA A 409 15.77 -47.39 25.44
C ALA A 409 17.24 -47.58 25.03
N ALA A 410 17.60 -48.61 24.26
CA ALA A 410 18.96 -48.81 23.80
C ALA A 410 19.37 -47.90 22.63
N VAL A 411 18.44 -47.56 21.73
CA VAL A 411 18.66 -46.55 20.69
C VAL A 411 18.78 -45.16 21.33
N PHE A 412 17.94 -44.87 22.28
CA PHE A 412 17.98 -43.62 23.04
C PHE A 412 19.33 -43.44 23.76
N GLU A 413 19.85 -44.49 24.48
CA GLU A 413 21.18 -44.41 25.09
C GLU A 413 22.29 -44.16 24.05
N THR A 414 22.21 -44.76 22.86
CA THR A 414 23.20 -44.58 21.80
C THR A 414 23.11 -43.17 21.20
N ALA A 415 21.93 -42.60 21.11
CA ALA A 415 21.73 -41.22 20.64
C ALA A 415 22.30 -40.20 21.64
N LEU A 416 22.16 -40.48 22.96
CA LEU A 416 22.76 -39.64 24.01
C LEU A 416 24.29 -39.68 24.09
N GLU A 417 24.93 -40.72 23.54
CA GLU A 417 26.39 -40.82 23.41
C GLU A 417 26.98 -39.89 22.34
N GLN A 418 26.15 -39.34 21.48
CA GLN A 418 26.59 -38.39 20.45
C GLN A 418 26.67 -36.98 21.01
N GLU A 419 27.79 -36.33 20.80
CA GLU A 419 28.00 -34.96 21.27
C GLU A 419 27.30 -33.97 20.30
N GLU A 420 26.48 -33.07 20.86
CA GLU A 420 25.91 -31.96 20.11
C GLU A 420 27.03 -31.05 19.59
N PRO A 421 27.06 -30.68 18.32
CA PRO A 421 28.12 -29.86 17.77
C PRO A 421 28.09 -28.42 18.32
N ASP A 422 29.18 -28.02 19.02
CA ASP A 422 29.33 -26.65 19.51
C ASP A 422 29.69 -25.70 18.35
N PRO A 423 28.84 -24.69 18.05
CA PRO A 423 29.15 -23.71 17.01
C PRO A 423 30.53 -23.06 17.14
N ALA A 424 31.05 -22.90 18.35
CA ALA A 424 32.34 -22.25 18.62
C ALA A 424 33.54 -23.06 18.10
N ASP A 425 33.41 -24.36 17.91
CA ASP A 425 34.47 -25.25 17.41
C ASP A 425 34.71 -25.07 15.90
N TYR A 426 33.76 -24.59 15.17
CA TYR A 426 33.79 -24.44 13.72
C TYR A 426 34.25 -23.05 13.25
N GLY A 427 34.24 -22.05 14.15
CA GLY A 427 34.64 -20.70 13.81
C GLY A 427 34.45 -19.67 14.91
N VAL A 428 34.59 -18.41 14.57
CA VAL A 428 34.33 -17.32 15.54
C VAL A 428 32.80 -17.15 15.65
N TRP A 429 32.25 -17.74 16.72
CA TRP A 429 30.83 -17.63 17.03
C TRP A 429 30.49 -16.30 17.70
N VAL A 430 29.44 -15.65 17.25
CA VAL A 430 28.88 -14.45 17.82
C VAL A 430 27.48 -14.79 18.33
N PRO A 431 27.27 -14.89 19.64
CA PRO A 431 25.97 -15.22 20.23
C PRO A 431 24.92 -14.16 19.85
N GLY A 432 23.69 -14.60 19.69
CA GLY A 432 22.56 -13.73 19.42
C GLY A 432 22.23 -12.78 20.58
N ILE A 433 21.43 -11.77 20.30
CA ILE A 433 21.01 -10.78 21.33
C ILE A 433 20.22 -11.46 22.47
N PRO A 434 19.29 -12.41 22.20
CA PRO A 434 18.59 -13.13 23.27
C PRO A 434 19.55 -13.87 24.21
N VAL A 435 20.50 -14.62 23.66
CA VAL A 435 21.49 -15.37 24.41
C VAL A 435 22.36 -14.45 25.27
N LEU A 436 22.85 -13.34 24.71
CA LEU A 436 23.64 -12.35 25.47
C LEU A 436 22.85 -11.71 26.61
N ILE A 437 21.55 -11.46 26.41
CA ILE A 437 20.69 -10.87 27.42
C ILE A 437 20.33 -11.93 28.48
N GLY A 438 20.01 -13.17 28.05
CA GLY A 438 19.74 -14.31 28.93
C GLY A 438 20.90 -14.54 29.91
N ASN A 439 22.10 -14.79 29.39
CA ASN A 439 23.31 -14.95 30.18
C ASN A 439 23.56 -13.77 31.17
N GLY A 440 23.19 -12.55 30.73
CA GLY A 440 23.29 -11.36 31.59
C GLY A 440 22.25 -11.35 32.71
N LEU A 441 21.03 -11.83 32.47
CA LEU A 441 19.95 -11.91 33.44
C LEU A 441 20.25 -13.01 34.50
N ASP A 442 20.76 -14.17 34.05
CA ASP A 442 21.14 -15.30 34.90
C ASP A 442 22.32 -14.94 35.82
N ALA A 443 23.33 -14.25 35.28
CA ALA A 443 24.45 -13.74 36.05
C ALA A 443 24.06 -12.76 37.18
N ILE A 444 22.90 -12.08 37.04
CA ILE A 444 22.37 -11.15 38.06
C ILE A 444 21.41 -11.88 39.02
N GLY A 445 21.02 -13.11 38.74
CA GLY A 445 19.98 -13.88 39.48
C GLY A 445 18.60 -13.26 39.31
N CYS A 446 18.19 -12.98 38.06
CA CYS A 446 16.91 -12.41 37.76
C CYS A 446 15.78 -13.40 38.09
N ALA A 447 14.63 -12.90 38.50
CA ALA A 447 13.48 -13.78 38.74
C ALA A 447 12.90 -14.26 37.38
N ASP A 448 12.52 -15.54 37.29
CA ASP A 448 12.07 -16.21 36.05
C ASP A 448 10.99 -15.44 35.28
N TRP A 449 9.99 -14.92 36.03
CA TRP A 449 8.93 -14.11 35.39
C TRP A 449 9.45 -12.83 34.71
N LEU A 450 10.53 -12.24 35.26
CA LEU A 450 11.11 -11.01 34.68
C LEU A 450 12.05 -11.35 33.54
N SER A 451 12.77 -12.47 33.61
CA SER A 451 13.57 -13.02 32.55
C SER A 451 12.68 -13.33 31.34
N GLY A 452 11.59 -14.09 31.52
CA GLY A 452 10.63 -14.37 30.47
C GLY A 452 9.97 -13.12 29.88
N LEU A 453 9.61 -12.11 30.67
CA LEU A 453 9.11 -10.84 30.19
C LEU A 453 10.14 -10.13 29.28
N ILE A 454 11.41 -10.15 29.65
CA ILE A 454 12.47 -9.48 28.89
C ILE A 454 12.79 -10.26 27.61
N LEU A 455 12.99 -11.56 27.69
CA LEU A 455 13.36 -12.42 26.56
C LEU A 455 12.16 -12.62 25.61
N ASP A 456 11.06 -13.21 26.07
CA ASP A 456 9.93 -13.59 25.22
C ASP A 456 8.99 -12.40 24.92
N GLY A 457 8.83 -11.49 25.89
CA GLY A 457 7.96 -10.32 25.70
C GLY A 457 8.62 -9.18 24.95
N ILE A 458 9.86 -8.80 25.29
CA ILE A 458 10.54 -7.62 24.74
C ILE A 458 11.48 -7.99 23.61
N VAL A 459 12.43 -8.90 23.84
CA VAL A 459 13.50 -9.22 22.87
C VAL A 459 12.90 -9.96 21.68
N ALA A 460 12.09 -10.99 21.91
CA ALA A 460 11.36 -11.69 20.84
C ALA A 460 10.44 -10.74 20.06
N GLY A 461 9.72 -9.84 20.76
CA GLY A 461 8.87 -8.84 20.11
C GLY A 461 9.65 -7.83 19.26
N VAL A 462 10.85 -7.44 19.67
CA VAL A 462 11.77 -6.60 18.86
C VAL A 462 12.34 -7.41 17.69
N GLY A 463 12.75 -8.66 17.93
CA GLY A 463 13.28 -9.59 16.95
C GLY A 463 12.30 -9.80 15.81
N ALA A 464 11.05 -10.13 16.12
CA ALA A 464 9.98 -10.30 15.13
C ALA A 464 9.78 -9.08 14.21
N VAL A 465 10.07 -7.86 14.69
CA VAL A 465 10.01 -6.66 13.83
C VAL A 465 11.28 -6.47 13.01
N LEU A 466 12.45 -6.59 13.66
CA LEU A 466 13.73 -6.28 13.04
C LEU A 466 14.23 -7.40 12.13
N GLY A 467 13.83 -8.64 12.37
CA GLY A 467 14.08 -9.79 11.51
C GLY A 467 13.58 -9.60 10.09
N PHE A 468 12.39 -9.02 9.91
CA PHE A 468 11.82 -8.72 8.58
C PHE A 468 12.38 -7.46 7.90
N VAL A 469 13.12 -6.61 8.63
CA VAL A 469 13.64 -5.35 8.05
C VAL A 469 14.57 -5.58 6.86
N PRO A 470 15.53 -6.53 6.87
CA PRO A 470 16.43 -6.75 5.74
C PRO A 470 15.67 -7.04 4.44
N GLN A 471 14.73 -7.98 4.44
CA GLN A 471 13.90 -8.33 3.30
C GLN A 471 13.12 -7.11 2.77
N MET A 472 12.54 -6.32 3.69
CA MET A 472 11.82 -5.11 3.36
C MET A 472 12.72 -4.04 2.74
N LEU A 473 13.97 -3.89 3.19
CA LEU A 473 14.93 -2.95 2.61
C LEU A 473 15.31 -3.33 1.20
N VAL A 474 15.54 -4.62 0.92
CA VAL A 474 15.80 -5.13 -0.44
C VAL A 474 14.61 -4.81 -1.36
N LEU A 475 13.39 -5.10 -0.93
CA LEU A 475 12.17 -4.76 -1.68
C LEU A 475 12.07 -3.26 -1.94
N PHE A 476 12.37 -2.40 -0.96
CA PHE A 476 12.31 -0.95 -1.13
C PHE A 476 13.37 -0.42 -2.08
N ILE A 477 14.55 -1.05 -2.19
CA ILE A 477 15.56 -0.70 -3.20
C ILE A 477 14.98 -0.88 -4.61
N PHE A 478 14.41 -2.05 -4.90
CA PHE A 478 13.83 -2.32 -6.21
C PHE A 478 12.63 -1.43 -6.52
N LEU A 479 11.73 -1.23 -5.56
CA LEU A 479 10.57 -0.35 -5.74
C LEU A 479 11.00 1.10 -5.95
N ALA A 480 11.98 1.61 -5.20
CA ALA A 480 12.52 2.95 -5.37
C ALA A 480 13.21 3.11 -6.74
N PHE A 481 13.89 2.07 -7.21
CA PHE A 481 14.48 2.05 -8.55
C PHE A 481 13.40 2.11 -9.63
N LEU A 482 12.40 1.22 -9.60
CA LEU A 482 11.31 1.17 -10.59
C LEU A 482 10.48 2.45 -10.61
N GLU A 483 10.25 3.05 -9.45
CA GLU A 483 9.55 4.34 -9.34
C GLU A 483 10.39 5.47 -9.94
N SER A 484 11.66 5.56 -9.54
CA SER A 484 12.56 6.64 -9.96
C SER A 484 12.91 6.55 -11.45
N CYS A 485 13.07 5.36 -12.03
CA CYS A 485 13.33 5.23 -13.47
C CYS A 485 12.11 5.56 -14.34
N GLY A 486 10.90 5.68 -13.75
CA GLY A 486 9.66 6.01 -14.46
C GLY A 486 8.87 4.80 -14.97
N TYR A 487 9.26 3.56 -14.62
CA TYR A 487 8.54 2.34 -15.04
C TYR A 487 7.15 2.25 -14.43
N MET A 488 7.00 2.60 -13.14
CA MET A 488 5.71 2.52 -12.44
C MET A 488 4.62 3.39 -13.06
N ALA A 489 4.99 4.52 -13.68
CA ALA A 489 4.05 5.36 -14.43
C ALA A 489 3.43 4.62 -15.63
N ARG A 490 4.23 3.79 -16.33
CA ARG A 490 3.77 2.97 -17.47
C ARG A 490 2.82 1.87 -16.99
N VAL A 491 3.18 1.22 -15.91
CA VAL A 491 2.31 0.19 -15.30
C VAL A 491 0.95 0.77 -14.93
N ALA A 492 0.93 1.94 -14.26
CA ALA A 492 -0.32 2.63 -13.94
C ALA A 492 -1.14 2.98 -15.18
N PHE A 493 -0.49 3.42 -16.26
CA PHE A 493 -1.14 3.72 -17.54
C PHE A 493 -1.79 2.48 -18.17
N ILE A 494 -1.08 1.34 -18.18
CA ILE A 494 -1.59 0.08 -18.75
C ILE A 494 -2.80 -0.41 -17.95
N MET A 495 -2.69 -0.36 -16.62
CA MET A 495 -3.72 -0.85 -15.71
C MET A 495 -4.95 0.05 -15.61
N ASP A 496 -4.84 1.34 -15.99
CA ASP A 496 -5.95 2.29 -15.91
C ASP A 496 -7.18 1.81 -16.69
N ARG A 497 -6.97 1.26 -17.87
CA ARG A 497 -8.05 0.71 -18.72
C ARG A 497 -8.84 -0.42 -18.04
N ILE A 498 -8.16 -1.21 -17.17
CA ILE A 498 -8.77 -2.33 -16.45
C ILE A 498 -9.48 -1.81 -15.20
N PHE A 499 -8.78 -1.00 -14.41
CA PHE A 499 -9.25 -0.54 -13.10
C PHE A 499 -10.44 0.43 -13.19
N ARG A 500 -10.49 1.26 -14.23
CA ARG A 500 -11.65 2.14 -14.47
C ARG A 500 -12.97 1.39 -14.59
N LYS A 501 -12.97 0.20 -15.20
CA LYS A 501 -14.18 -0.64 -15.30
C LYS A 501 -14.75 -1.00 -13.92
N PHE A 502 -13.88 -1.09 -12.91
CA PHE A 502 -14.24 -1.42 -11.53
C PHE A 502 -14.39 -0.18 -10.63
N GLY A 503 -14.29 1.02 -11.20
CA GLY A 503 -14.46 2.28 -10.45
C GLY A 503 -13.23 2.75 -9.69
N LEU A 504 -12.07 2.18 -9.96
CA LEU A 504 -10.77 2.57 -9.42
C LEU A 504 -9.91 3.23 -10.51
N SER A 505 -9.01 4.12 -10.14
CA SER A 505 -8.05 4.70 -11.09
C SER A 505 -6.87 3.73 -11.33
N GLY A 506 -6.19 3.84 -12.47
CA GLY A 506 -5.00 3.04 -12.75
C GLY A 506 -3.87 3.23 -11.74
N LYS A 507 -3.79 4.40 -11.10
CA LYS A 507 -2.86 4.67 -10.00
C LYS A 507 -3.11 3.79 -8.78
N SER A 508 -4.33 3.28 -8.58
CA SER A 508 -4.70 2.39 -7.47
C SER A 508 -4.00 1.03 -7.54
N PHE A 509 -3.56 0.63 -8.74
CA PHE A 509 -2.85 -0.63 -8.93
C PHE A 509 -1.48 -0.64 -8.23
N ILE A 510 -0.77 0.48 -8.22
CA ILE A 510 0.57 0.60 -7.60
C ILE A 510 0.52 0.27 -6.08
N PRO A 511 -0.34 0.92 -5.27
CA PRO A 511 -0.53 0.54 -3.87
C PRO A 511 -0.88 -0.93 -3.65
N MET A 512 -1.76 -1.50 -4.47
CA MET A 512 -2.18 -2.90 -4.36
C MET A 512 -1.04 -3.86 -4.66
N LEU A 513 -0.26 -3.55 -5.69
CA LEU A 513 0.92 -4.34 -6.04
C LEU A 513 1.97 -4.32 -4.92
N ILE A 514 2.32 -3.14 -4.42
CA ILE A 514 3.25 -3.02 -3.29
C ILE A 514 2.68 -3.72 -2.05
N GLY A 515 1.36 -3.69 -1.89
CA GLY A 515 0.63 -4.36 -0.81
C GLY A 515 0.74 -5.88 -0.82
N SER A 516 1.02 -6.52 -1.98
CA SER A 516 1.27 -7.96 -2.04
C SER A 516 2.61 -8.37 -1.40
N GLY A 517 3.58 -7.47 -1.32
CA GLY A 517 4.77 -7.68 -0.50
C GLY A 517 4.51 -7.32 0.97
N CYS A 518 4.07 -6.08 1.23
CA CYS A 518 3.70 -5.63 2.57
C CYS A 518 2.60 -4.56 2.52
N GLY A 519 1.58 -4.72 3.38
CA GLY A 519 0.45 -3.79 3.46
C GLY A 519 0.82 -2.36 3.87
N VAL A 520 1.85 -2.18 4.71
CA VAL A 520 2.28 -0.86 5.20
C VAL A 520 2.74 0.07 4.06
N PRO A 521 3.77 -0.29 3.27
CA PRO A 521 4.20 0.53 2.14
C PRO A 521 3.13 0.59 1.04
N GLY A 522 2.33 -0.47 0.86
CA GLY A 522 1.21 -0.47 -0.07
C GLY A 522 0.22 0.65 0.25
N VAL A 523 -0.22 0.76 1.49
CA VAL A 523 -1.11 1.85 1.93
C VAL A 523 -0.44 3.22 1.80
N MET A 524 0.85 3.33 2.16
CA MET A 524 1.59 4.59 2.04
C MET A 524 1.74 5.07 0.58
N ALA A 525 1.85 4.16 -0.37
CA ALA A 525 1.94 4.48 -1.80
C ALA A 525 0.66 5.13 -2.35
N SER A 526 -0.48 5.01 -1.65
CA SER A 526 -1.73 5.67 -2.02
C SER A 526 -1.65 7.21 -2.08
N ARG A 527 -0.60 7.82 -1.50
CA ARG A 527 -0.31 9.26 -1.60
C ARG A 527 -0.13 9.75 -3.02
N THR A 528 0.26 8.88 -3.94
CA THR A 528 0.40 9.21 -5.37
C THR A 528 -0.94 9.42 -6.06
N ILE A 529 -2.04 9.07 -5.40
CA ILE A 529 -3.40 9.24 -5.92
C ILE A 529 -3.93 10.60 -5.50
N GLU A 530 -4.14 11.47 -6.46
CA GLU A 530 -4.57 12.86 -6.26
C GLU A 530 -6.04 12.95 -5.82
N ASN A 531 -6.91 12.12 -6.42
CA ASN A 531 -8.33 12.11 -6.08
C ASN A 531 -8.55 11.48 -4.70
N ASP A 532 -9.06 12.27 -3.74
CA ASP A 532 -9.27 11.84 -2.35
C ASP A 532 -10.23 10.66 -2.22
N ARG A 533 -11.25 10.56 -3.10
CA ARG A 533 -12.18 9.45 -3.16
C ARG A 533 -11.47 8.15 -3.58
N ASP A 534 -10.75 8.19 -4.70
CA ASP A 534 -10.03 7.04 -5.25
C ASP A 534 -8.93 6.60 -4.29
N ARG A 535 -8.26 7.56 -3.62
CA ARG A 535 -7.28 7.29 -2.58
C ARG A 535 -7.88 6.54 -1.40
N LYS A 536 -9.02 6.98 -0.88
CA LYS A 536 -9.72 6.31 0.23
C LYS A 536 -10.17 4.90 -0.16
N MET A 537 -10.75 4.73 -1.34
CA MET A 537 -11.14 3.42 -1.85
C MET A 537 -9.93 2.48 -1.97
N THR A 538 -8.82 2.99 -2.49
CA THR A 538 -7.56 2.23 -2.62
C THR A 538 -7.03 1.82 -1.25
N ILE A 539 -6.96 2.73 -0.28
CA ILE A 539 -6.52 2.43 1.09
C ILE A 539 -7.36 1.30 1.70
N MET A 540 -8.67 1.33 1.51
CA MET A 540 -9.60 0.33 2.05
C MET A 540 -9.46 -1.06 1.42
N THR A 541 -8.97 -1.14 0.19
CA THR A 541 -8.93 -2.39 -0.59
C THR A 541 -7.54 -2.95 -0.80
N THR A 542 -6.49 -2.16 -0.62
CA THR A 542 -5.09 -2.55 -0.84
C THR A 542 -4.69 -3.78 -0.02
N THR A 543 -5.17 -3.92 1.21
CA THR A 543 -4.78 -4.99 2.13
C THR A 543 -5.54 -6.30 1.92
N PHE A 544 -6.45 -6.38 0.95
CA PHE A 544 -7.12 -7.64 0.59
C PHE A 544 -6.22 -8.59 -0.18
N ILE A 545 -5.21 -8.08 -0.88
CA ILE A 545 -4.20 -8.95 -1.50
C ILE A 545 -3.35 -9.57 -0.38
N PRO A 546 -3.08 -10.89 -0.43
CA PRO A 546 -2.16 -11.53 0.50
C PRO A 546 -0.79 -10.87 0.44
N CYS A 547 -0.24 -10.53 1.60
CA CYS A 547 1.14 -10.07 1.76
C CYS A 547 2.02 -11.24 2.27
N GLY A 548 3.34 -11.06 2.29
CA GLY A 548 4.28 -12.07 2.77
C GLY A 548 3.90 -12.64 4.14
N ALA A 549 3.55 -11.80 5.11
CA ALA A 549 3.10 -12.20 6.45
C ALA A 549 1.82 -13.07 6.50
N LYS A 550 1.09 -13.21 5.39
CA LYS A 550 -0.08 -14.11 5.31
C LYS A 550 0.26 -15.46 4.69
N LEU A 551 1.47 -15.63 4.12
CA LEU A 551 1.88 -16.89 3.52
C LEU A 551 1.96 -18.04 4.52
N PRO A 552 2.51 -17.85 5.75
CA PRO A 552 2.51 -18.90 6.77
C PRO A 552 1.11 -19.43 7.09
N ILE A 553 0.10 -18.56 7.20
CA ILE A 553 -1.29 -19.00 7.42
C ILE A 553 -1.82 -19.81 6.24
N ILE A 554 -1.44 -19.44 5.01
CA ILE A 554 -1.85 -20.18 3.81
C ILE A 554 -1.19 -21.57 3.81
N ALA A 555 0.10 -21.66 4.14
CA ALA A 555 0.86 -22.91 4.22
C ALA A 555 0.30 -23.80 5.32
N LEU A 556 0.10 -23.29 6.53
CA LEU A 556 -0.51 -24.01 7.64
C LEU A 556 -1.86 -24.66 7.27
N ILE A 557 -2.76 -23.89 6.67
CA ILE A 557 -4.09 -24.42 6.30
C ILE A 557 -4.00 -25.37 5.12
N ALA A 558 -3.08 -25.13 4.16
CA ALA A 558 -2.85 -26.04 3.03
C ALA A 558 -2.27 -27.38 3.50
N GLY A 559 -1.30 -27.37 4.42
CA GLY A 559 -0.71 -28.56 5.00
C GLY A 559 -1.69 -29.34 5.88
N ALA A 560 -2.23 -28.70 6.90
CA ALA A 560 -3.09 -29.37 7.88
C ALA A 560 -4.40 -29.97 7.33
N PHE A 561 -4.96 -29.45 6.22
CA PHE A 561 -6.31 -29.82 5.76
C PHE A 561 -6.42 -30.22 4.30
N PHE A 562 -5.39 -29.96 3.47
CA PHE A 562 -5.49 -30.11 2.01
C PHE A 562 -4.25 -30.76 1.38
N ASP A 563 -3.51 -31.57 2.12
CA ASP A 563 -2.33 -32.32 1.67
C ASP A 563 -1.34 -31.44 0.89
N ASN A 564 -1.03 -30.28 1.42
CA ASN A 564 -0.14 -29.27 0.80
C ASN A 564 -0.56 -28.86 -0.62
N ALA A 565 -1.86 -28.91 -0.91
CA ALA A 565 -2.37 -28.64 -2.26
C ALA A 565 -2.17 -27.18 -2.69
N GLY A 566 -1.35 -26.94 -3.69
CA GLY A 566 -1.02 -25.59 -4.22
C GLY A 566 -2.23 -24.76 -4.67
N TRP A 567 -3.40 -25.38 -4.93
CA TRP A 567 -4.60 -24.62 -5.28
C TRP A 567 -5.10 -23.70 -4.14
N VAL A 568 -4.79 -24.02 -2.86
CA VAL A 568 -5.18 -23.20 -1.69
C VAL A 568 -4.53 -21.84 -1.79
N ALA A 569 -3.23 -21.79 -2.08
CA ALA A 569 -2.50 -20.53 -2.26
C ALA A 569 -3.07 -19.71 -3.43
N TRP A 570 -3.27 -20.34 -4.59
CA TRP A 570 -3.89 -19.67 -5.73
C TRP A 570 -5.28 -19.12 -5.41
N SER A 571 -6.11 -19.91 -4.72
CA SER A 571 -7.46 -19.47 -4.33
C SER A 571 -7.44 -18.25 -3.41
N ALA A 572 -6.48 -18.18 -2.49
CA ALA A 572 -6.31 -17.04 -1.58
C ALA A 572 -6.07 -15.72 -2.33
N TYR A 573 -5.18 -15.74 -3.34
CA TYR A 573 -4.96 -14.58 -4.21
C TYR A 573 -6.20 -14.21 -5.04
N PHE A 574 -6.90 -15.19 -5.61
CA PHE A 574 -8.12 -14.94 -6.37
C PHE A 574 -9.24 -14.37 -5.49
N VAL A 575 -9.39 -14.83 -4.26
CA VAL A 575 -10.35 -14.28 -3.29
C VAL A 575 -10.01 -12.83 -2.97
N GLY A 576 -8.74 -12.50 -2.74
CA GLY A 576 -8.28 -11.13 -2.53
C GLY A 576 -8.61 -10.21 -3.71
N ILE A 577 -8.28 -10.64 -4.93
CA ILE A 577 -8.58 -9.89 -6.18
C ILE A 577 -10.10 -9.72 -6.36
N ALA A 578 -10.88 -10.77 -6.16
CA ALA A 578 -12.34 -10.70 -6.24
C ALA A 578 -12.92 -9.73 -5.22
N ALA A 579 -12.40 -9.73 -3.99
CA ALA A 579 -12.81 -8.79 -2.94
C ALA A 579 -12.51 -7.34 -3.33
N ILE A 580 -11.37 -7.05 -3.97
CA ILE A 580 -11.04 -5.72 -4.49
C ILE A 580 -12.02 -5.28 -5.57
N ILE A 581 -12.25 -6.12 -6.56
CA ILE A 581 -13.15 -5.82 -7.69
C ILE A 581 -14.58 -5.58 -7.18
N CYS A 582 -15.10 -6.49 -6.37
CA CYS A 582 -16.44 -6.37 -5.80
C CYS A 582 -16.59 -5.12 -4.92
N SER A 583 -15.59 -4.85 -4.06
CA SER A 583 -15.57 -3.66 -3.22
C SER A 583 -15.52 -2.37 -4.05
N GLY A 584 -14.68 -2.33 -5.10
CA GLY A 584 -14.61 -1.20 -6.03
C GLY A 584 -15.96 -0.90 -6.67
N ILE A 585 -16.63 -1.94 -7.21
CA ILE A 585 -17.95 -1.81 -7.84
C ILE A 585 -19.02 -1.37 -6.83
N ILE A 586 -19.07 -1.98 -5.65
CA ILE A 586 -20.08 -1.68 -4.61
C ILE A 586 -19.89 -0.27 -4.06
N LEU A 587 -18.66 0.08 -3.68
CA LEU A 587 -18.34 1.39 -3.11
C LEU A 587 -18.62 2.51 -4.11
N LYS A 588 -18.24 2.35 -5.40
CA LYS A 588 -18.55 3.32 -6.45
C LYS A 588 -20.06 3.64 -6.53
N LYS A 589 -20.92 2.67 -6.24
CA LYS A 589 -22.37 2.82 -6.27
C LYS A 589 -22.98 3.40 -4.99
N THR A 590 -22.18 3.77 -4.01
CA THR A 590 -22.63 4.44 -2.78
C THR A 590 -22.51 5.96 -2.92
N LYS A 591 -23.38 6.73 -2.24
CA LYS A 591 -23.31 8.20 -2.25
C LYS A 591 -21.95 8.76 -1.79
N MET A 592 -21.21 8.02 -0.95
CA MET A 592 -19.92 8.46 -0.39
C MET A 592 -18.79 8.41 -1.39
N PHE A 593 -18.86 7.49 -2.36
CA PHE A 593 -17.83 7.21 -3.35
C PHE A 593 -18.33 7.29 -4.80
N ALA A 594 -19.57 7.77 -5.01
CA ALA A 594 -20.13 7.93 -6.33
C ALA A 594 -19.39 9.02 -7.12
N GLY A 595 -19.22 8.82 -8.42
CA GLY A 595 -18.49 9.69 -9.38
C GLY A 595 -17.60 8.86 -10.30
N ASP A 596 -17.20 9.42 -11.42
CA ASP A 596 -16.28 8.75 -12.32
C ASP A 596 -14.85 8.82 -11.80
N PRO A 597 -14.04 7.75 -11.98
CA PRO A 597 -12.63 7.80 -11.62
C PRO A 597 -11.94 8.90 -12.42
N ALA A 598 -11.03 9.63 -11.77
CA ALA A 598 -10.28 10.69 -12.43
C ALA A 598 -9.60 10.15 -13.69
N PRO A 599 -9.68 10.84 -14.84
CA PRO A 599 -9.00 10.41 -16.05
C PRO A 599 -7.50 10.32 -15.77
N PHE A 600 -6.88 9.25 -16.28
CA PHE A 600 -5.44 9.07 -16.15
C PHE A 600 -4.73 10.03 -17.12
N VAL A 601 -4.57 11.28 -16.71
CA VAL A 601 -3.84 12.30 -17.43
C VAL A 601 -2.47 12.44 -16.77
N MET A 602 -1.57 11.50 -17.04
CA MET A 602 -0.19 11.58 -16.54
C MET A 602 0.79 11.56 -17.71
N GLU A 603 1.69 12.53 -17.73
CA GLU A 603 2.84 12.46 -18.61
C GLU A 603 3.68 11.26 -18.24
N LEU A 604 4.02 10.43 -19.22
CA LEU A 604 4.99 9.38 -19.01
C LEU A 604 6.37 10.05 -18.94
N PRO A 605 7.01 10.14 -17.75
CA PRO A 605 8.30 10.79 -17.63
C PRO A 605 9.32 10.04 -18.49
N ALA A 606 10.28 10.74 -19.12
CA ALA A 606 11.35 10.07 -19.85
C ALA A 606 12.09 9.09 -18.93
N TYR A 607 12.48 7.92 -19.43
CA TYR A 607 13.32 7.00 -18.66
C TYR A 607 14.65 7.65 -18.32
N HIS A 608 15.05 7.55 -17.08
CA HIS A 608 16.36 7.97 -16.61
C HIS A 608 16.90 6.98 -15.58
N MET A 609 18.20 6.81 -15.57
CA MET A 609 18.82 6.01 -14.53
C MET A 609 18.86 6.83 -13.24
N PRO A 610 18.25 6.34 -12.17
CA PRO A 610 18.30 7.01 -10.87
C PRO A 610 19.72 6.95 -10.31
N THR A 611 20.09 7.97 -9.53
CA THR A 611 21.36 7.93 -8.79
C THR A 611 21.24 6.96 -7.62
N VAL A 612 22.31 6.24 -7.34
CA VAL A 612 22.36 5.27 -6.22
C VAL A 612 21.99 5.95 -4.90
N GLU A 613 22.48 7.18 -4.68
CA GLU A 613 22.15 7.97 -3.49
C GLU A 613 20.63 8.18 -3.31
N ASN A 614 19.90 8.54 -4.39
CA ASN A 614 18.46 8.75 -4.33
C ASN A 614 17.70 7.46 -4.01
N VAL A 615 18.13 6.33 -4.57
CA VAL A 615 17.53 5.01 -4.31
C VAL A 615 17.75 4.61 -2.86
N LEU A 616 18.99 4.67 -2.38
CA LEU A 616 19.33 4.31 -0.99
C LEU A 616 18.68 5.25 0.03
N ARG A 617 18.60 6.54 -0.26
CA ARG A 617 17.91 7.49 0.60
C ARG A 617 16.41 7.20 0.68
N SER A 618 15.77 6.94 -0.46
CA SER A 618 14.34 6.57 -0.50
C SER A 618 14.07 5.25 0.24
N MET A 619 14.93 4.26 0.07
CA MET A 619 14.90 2.99 0.80
C MET A 619 14.98 3.24 2.31
N TRP A 620 15.99 4.01 2.77
CA TRP A 620 16.19 4.26 4.19
C TRP A 620 15.06 5.07 4.83
N GLU A 621 14.54 6.09 4.16
CA GLU A 621 13.41 6.88 4.65
C GLU A 621 12.14 6.02 4.86
N ARG A 622 11.89 5.07 3.95
CA ARG A 622 10.77 4.11 4.06
C ARG A 622 11.04 3.07 5.16
N GLY A 623 12.21 2.47 5.19
CA GLY A 623 12.62 1.50 6.20
C GLY A 623 12.61 2.08 7.60
N TRP A 624 13.21 3.26 7.82
CA TRP A 624 13.20 3.94 9.12
C TRP A 624 11.79 4.31 9.58
N SER A 625 10.93 4.74 8.64
CA SER A 625 9.53 5.03 8.95
C SER A 625 8.77 3.77 9.39
N PHE A 626 9.11 2.60 8.84
CA PHE A 626 8.58 1.30 9.25
C PHE A 626 9.06 0.94 10.64
N ILE A 627 10.37 0.86 10.86
CA ILE A 627 11.00 0.50 12.15
C ILE A 627 10.42 1.35 13.30
N LYS A 628 10.40 2.67 13.12
CA LYS A 628 9.92 3.57 14.19
C LYS A 628 8.46 3.38 14.55
N LYS A 629 7.60 3.04 13.59
CA LYS A 629 6.14 2.97 13.82
C LYS A 629 5.65 1.57 14.11
N ALA A 630 6.11 0.59 13.36
CA ALA A 630 5.76 -0.80 13.59
C ALA A 630 6.39 -1.29 14.90
N GLY A 631 7.68 -1.02 15.12
CA GLY A 631 8.40 -1.47 16.28
C GLY A 631 7.75 -1.04 17.61
N THR A 632 7.31 0.22 17.74
CA THR A 632 6.68 0.67 19.00
C THR A 632 5.32 0.02 19.27
N ILE A 633 4.49 -0.18 18.25
CA ILE A 633 3.15 -0.75 18.41
C ILE A 633 3.25 -2.26 18.66
N ILE A 634 4.08 -2.94 17.87
CA ILE A 634 4.27 -4.39 18.00
C ILE A 634 4.89 -4.72 19.35
N LEU A 635 5.98 -4.03 19.75
CA LEU A 635 6.60 -4.23 21.05
C LEU A 635 5.61 -4.08 22.22
N LEU A 636 4.80 -3.01 22.21
CA LEU A 636 3.79 -2.85 23.26
C LEU A 636 2.76 -4.00 23.24
N SER A 637 2.39 -4.46 22.05
CA SER A 637 1.41 -5.53 21.89
C SER A 637 1.96 -6.88 22.32
N THR A 638 3.23 -7.19 22.02
CA THR A 638 3.86 -8.44 22.45
C THR A 638 4.01 -8.51 23.97
N ILE A 639 4.41 -7.42 24.62
CA ILE A 639 4.46 -7.33 26.09
C ILE A 639 3.06 -7.59 26.70
N VAL A 640 2.02 -6.97 26.15
CA VAL A 640 0.65 -7.17 26.66
C VAL A 640 0.19 -8.60 26.43
N LEU A 641 0.47 -9.18 25.25
CA LEU A 641 0.12 -10.56 24.95
C LEU A 641 0.84 -11.55 25.85
N TRP A 642 2.15 -11.38 26.02
CA TRP A 642 2.94 -12.20 26.90
C TRP A 642 2.33 -12.22 28.31
N PHE A 643 1.97 -11.03 28.84
CA PHE A 643 1.31 -10.94 30.14
C PHE A 643 -0.06 -11.65 30.17
N LEU A 644 -0.89 -11.45 29.17
CA LEU A 644 -2.23 -12.08 29.10
C LEU A 644 -2.15 -13.59 28.93
N MET A 645 -1.07 -14.11 28.39
CA MET A 645 -0.87 -15.54 28.11
C MET A 645 -0.27 -16.25 29.32
N ASN A 646 0.76 -15.66 29.97
CA ASN A 646 1.48 -16.28 31.05
C ASN A 646 0.85 -16.03 32.43
N PHE A 647 -0.17 -15.18 32.56
CA PHE A 647 -0.86 -14.94 33.82
C PHE A 647 -2.32 -15.36 33.78
N GLY A 648 -2.79 -15.97 34.87
CA GLY A 648 -4.17 -16.43 34.98
C GLY A 648 -4.58 -16.87 36.36
N TRP A 649 -5.64 -17.64 36.47
CA TRP A 649 -6.19 -18.18 37.70
C TRP A 649 -6.09 -19.70 37.66
N ALA A 650 -5.02 -20.25 38.26
CA ALA A 650 -4.87 -21.67 38.49
C ALA A 650 -5.04 -21.96 39.99
N ASP A 651 -5.71 -23.05 40.32
CA ASP A 651 -5.96 -23.52 41.69
C ASP A 651 -6.55 -22.49 42.65
N GLY A 652 -7.31 -21.52 42.12
CA GLY A 652 -7.97 -20.48 42.94
C GLY A 652 -7.07 -19.31 43.33
N SER A 653 -5.81 -19.27 42.86
CA SER A 653 -4.88 -18.16 43.04
C SER A 653 -4.53 -17.52 41.69
N PHE A 654 -4.29 -16.20 41.69
CA PHE A 654 -3.78 -15.50 40.53
C PHE A 654 -2.25 -15.53 40.55
N GLY A 655 -1.65 -16.03 39.51
CA GLY A 655 -0.20 -16.14 39.39
C GLY A 655 0.26 -16.35 37.96
N MET A 656 1.57 -16.55 37.79
CA MET A 656 2.17 -17.02 36.56
C MET A 656 1.75 -18.49 36.36
N LEU A 657 1.42 -18.83 35.15
CA LEU A 657 0.95 -20.16 34.73
C LEU A 657 2.12 -20.98 34.18
N GLU A 658 2.11 -22.26 34.46
CA GLU A 658 2.97 -23.25 33.77
C GLU A 658 2.41 -23.53 32.39
N ALA A 659 3.24 -24.04 31.45
CA ALA A 659 2.86 -24.29 30.06
C ALA A 659 1.60 -25.15 29.94
N GLU A 660 1.40 -26.12 30.81
CA GLU A 660 0.22 -27.01 30.85
C GLU A 660 -1.08 -26.29 31.29
N GLN A 661 -0.98 -25.13 31.94
CA GLN A 661 -2.11 -24.39 32.51
C GLN A 661 -2.61 -23.23 31.63
N LEU A 662 -2.17 -23.13 30.38
CA LEU A 662 -2.51 -22.03 29.45
C LEU A 662 -4.02 -21.87 29.23
N ASP A 663 -4.82 -22.93 29.38
CA ASP A 663 -6.28 -22.88 29.34
C ASP A 663 -6.89 -22.00 30.44
N SER A 664 -6.15 -21.78 31.57
CA SER A 664 -6.54 -20.91 32.68
C SER A 664 -6.02 -19.46 32.54
N SER A 665 -5.39 -19.12 31.44
CA SER A 665 -4.86 -17.78 31.17
C SER A 665 -5.93 -16.71 30.99
N ILE A 666 -5.54 -15.45 31.24
CA ILE A 666 -6.42 -14.30 30.94
C ILE A 666 -6.77 -14.30 29.45
N LEU A 667 -5.82 -14.66 28.60
CA LEU A 667 -6.02 -14.72 27.15
C LEU A 667 -7.05 -15.79 26.76
N ALA A 668 -7.00 -16.98 27.40
CA ALA A 668 -8.01 -18.03 27.21
C ALA A 668 -9.41 -17.59 27.65
N ALA A 669 -9.51 -16.89 28.79
CA ALA A 669 -10.76 -16.33 29.26
C ALA A 669 -11.35 -15.29 28.29
N ILE A 670 -10.52 -14.39 27.77
CA ILE A 670 -10.93 -13.42 26.73
C ILE A 670 -11.35 -14.15 25.45
N GLY A 671 -10.55 -15.12 25.00
CA GLY A 671 -10.83 -15.97 23.85
C GLY A 671 -12.17 -16.70 23.99
N GLY A 672 -12.45 -17.26 25.16
CA GLY A 672 -13.73 -17.94 25.48
C GLY A 672 -14.94 -17.03 25.40
N VAL A 673 -14.81 -15.76 25.80
CA VAL A 673 -15.90 -14.75 25.64
C VAL A 673 -16.12 -14.38 24.19
N ILE A 674 -15.08 -14.36 23.38
CA ILE A 674 -15.14 -13.94 21.97
C ILE A 674 -15.47 -15.11 21.03
N ALA A 675 -15.09 -16.34 21.36
CA ALA A 675 -15.29 -17.56 20.59
C ALA A 675 -16.74 -17.74 20.07
N PRO A 676 -17.81 -17.44 20.84
CA PRO A 676 -19.18 -17.55 20.36
C PRO A 676 -19.49 -16.68 19.14
N ILE A 677 -18.77 -15.57 18.94
CA ILE A 677 -18.93 -14.70 17.78
C ILE A 677 -18.51 -15.45 16.50
N PHE A 678 -17.51 -16.33 16.60
CA PHE A 678 -16.97 -17.10 15.49
C PHE A 678 -17.62 -18.48 15.32
N ALA A 679 -18.46 -18.92 16.27
CA ALA A 679 -19.19 -20.18 16.16
C ALA A 679 -20.03 -20.31 14.86
N PRO A 680 -20.70 -19.24 14.35
CA PRO A 680 -21.40 -19.31 13.07
C PRO A 680 -20.49 -19.52 11.84
N LEU A 681 -19.18 -19.32 11.98
CA LEU A 681 -18.16 -19.54 10.95
C LEU A 681 -17.54 -20.95 11.02
N GLY A 682 -17.95 -21.77 12.03
CA GLY A 682 -17.49 -23.14 12.21
C GLY A 682 -16.22 -23.30 13.05
N TRP A 683 -15.64 -22.21 13.57
CA TRP A 683 -14.45 -22.23 14.42
C TRP A 683 -14.62 -21.42 15.73
N GLY A 684 -15.72 -21.70 16.43
CA GLY A 684 -16.06 -21.11 17.73
C GLY A 684 -15.27 -21.67 18.92
N ASN A 685 -14.04 -22.13 18.72
CA ASN A 685 -13.10 -22.56 19.73
C ASN A 685 -12.30 -21.35 20.23
N TRP A 686 -11.95 -21.32 21.53
CA TRP A 686 -11.19 -20.21 22.10
C TRP A 686 -9.77 -20.10 21.50
N LYS A 687 -9.09 -21.23 21.20
CA LYS A 687 -7.77 -21.24 20.55
C LYS A 687 -7.82 -20.54 19.18
N MET A 688 -8.79 -20.86 18.36
CA MET A 688 -9.01 -20.21 17.05
C MET A 688 -9.34 -18.72 17.19
N ALA A 689 -10.14 -18.36 18.19
CA ALA A 689 -10.48 -16.96 18.45
C ALA A 689 -9.25 -16.14 18.88
N VAL A 690 -8.41 -16.71 19.72
CA VAL A 690 -7.13 -16.10 20.13
C VAL A 690 -6.21 -15.94 18.93
N ALA A 691 -6.00 -16.99 18.12
CA ALA A 691 -5.15 -16.91 16.92
C ALA A 691 -5.64 -15.86 15.92
N ALA A 692 -6.97 -15.69 15.76
CA ALA A 692 -7.52 -14.64 14.93
C ALA A 692 -7.24 -13.23 15.49
N ILE A 693 -7.19 -13.05 16.81
CA ILE A 693 -6.90 -11.78 17.47
C ILE A 693 -5.40 -11.47 17.41
N THR A 694 -4.54 -12.45 17.70
CA THR A 694 -3.08 -12.29 17.61
C THR A 694 -2.66 -11.95 16.18
N GLY A 695 -3.33 -12.53 15.18
CA GLY A 695 -3.17 -12.16 13.77
C GLY A 695 -3.55 -10.72 13.41
N LEU A 696 -4.20 -9.94 14.29
CA LEU A 696 -4.36 -8.50 14.10
C LEU A 696 -3.12 -7.72 14.53
N ILE A 697 -2.31 -8.28 15.41
CA ILE A 697 -1.04 -7.65 15.84
C ILE A 697 -0.03 -7.83 14.72
N ALA A 698 0.27 -9.08 14.38
CA ALA A 698 1.10 -9.48 13.26
C ALA A 698 0.53 -10.77 12.65
N LYS A 699 0.46 -10.86 11.32
CA LYS A 699 -0.20 -12.00 10.68
C LYS A 699 0.62 -13.28 10.75
N GLU A 700 1.93 -13.16 10.76
CA GLU A 700 2.89 -14.25 10.97
C GLU A 700 2.70 -14.91 12.34
N ASN A 701 2.34 -14.16 13.37
CA ASN A 701 2.15 -14.69 14.73
C ASN A 701 0.97 -15.67 14.88
N VAL A 702 0.15 -15.86 13.84
CA VAL A 702 -0.96 -16.83 13.90
C VAL A 702 -0.42 -18.25 14.04
N VAL A 703 0.61 -18.61 13.28
CA VAL A 703 1.23 -19.96 13.32
C VAL A 703 1.91 -20.18 14.66
N ALA A 704 2.79 -19.27 15.07
CA ALA A 704 3.45 -19.34 16.36
C ALA A 704 2.44 -19.38 17.55
N THR A 705 1.33 -18.62 17.47
CA THR A 705 0.27 -18.69 18.48
C THR A 705 -0.35 -20.08 18.54
N PHE A 706 -0.60 -20.73 17.40
CA PHE A 706 -1.10 -22.09 17.41
C PHE A 706 -0.08 -23.07 17.97
N GLY A 707 1.22 -22.92 17.63
CA GLY A 707 2.28 -23.70 18.23
C GLY A 707 2.19 -23.70 19.76
N ILE A 708 2.25 -22.53 20.37
CA ILE A 708 2.16 -22.35 21.83
C ILE A 708 0.83 -22.90 22.38
N LEU A 709 -0.31 -22.61 21.71
CA LEU A 709 -1.63 -23.10 22.17
C LEU A 709 -1.81 -24.62 22.08
N PHE A 710 -0.98 -25.30 21.30
CA PHE A 710 -0.94 -26.76 21.20
C PHE A 710 0.22 -27.39 21.98
N GLY A 711 1.04 -26.58 22.69
CA GLY A 711 2.08 -27.06 23.58
C GLY A 711 3.47 -27.19 22.98
N PHE A 712 3.72 -26.58 21.81
CA PHE A 712 5.04 -26.54 21.19
C PHE A 712 5.74 -25.23 21.53
N ALA A 713 7.01 -25.28 21.93
CA ALA A 713 7.82 -24.10 22.23
C ALA A 713 8.14 -23.32 20.96
N GLU A 714 8.50 -24.02 19.89
CA GLU A 714 8.75 -23.48 18.56
C GLU A 714 8.04 -24.33 17.52
N VAL A 715 7.66 -23.71 16.39
CA VAL A 715 7.05 -24.38 15.25
C VAL A 715 7.61 -23.74 13.98
N ALA A 716 7.78 -24.55 12.93
CA ALA A 716 8.19 -24.10 11.62
C ALA A 716 7.23 -23.03 11.04
N GLU A 717 7.69 -22.27 10.05
CA GLU A 717 6.86 -21.20 9.42
C GLU A 717 5.54 -21.72 8.85
N ASP A 718 5.51 -22.98 8.39
CA ASP A 718 4.32 -23.63 7.86
C ASP A 718 3.51 -24.41 8.94
N GLY A 719 4.06 -24.54 10.16
CA GLY A 719 3.43 -25.16 11.31
C GLY A 719 3.26 -26.67 11.16
N ALA A 720 4.19 -27.38 10.52
CA ALA A 720 4.11 -28.80 10.22
C ALA A 720 3.83 -29.64 11.47
N GLU A 721 4.45 -29.30 12.60
CA GLU A 721 4.33 -29.99 13.88
C GLU A 721 2.90 -29.99 14.45
N ILE A 722 2.11 -28.96 14.12
CA ILE A 722 0.75 -28.81 14.67
C ILE A 722 -0.36 -29.24 13.67
N TRP A 723 -0.03 -29.70 12.47
CA TRP A 723 -1.05 -30.07 11.46
C TRP A 723 -2.04 -31.12 11.98
N GLY A 724 -1.57 -32.15 12.65
CA GLY A 724 -2.41 -33.20 13.20
C GLY A 724 -3.42 -32.70 14.25
N GLN A 725 -2.95 -31.89 15.21
CA GLN A 725 -3.78 -31.35 16.28
C GLN A 725 -4.76 -30.31 15.75
N LEU A 726 -4.31 -29.45 14.83
CA LEU A 726 -5.16 -28.46 14.17
C LEU A 726 -6.23 -29.16 13.30
N GLY A 727 -5.85 -30.19 12.54
CA GLY A 727 -6.75 -31.01 11.72
C GLY A 727 -7.85 -31.70 12.54
N ALA A 728 -7.54 -32.12 13.76
CA ALA A 728 -8.53 -32.70 14.68
C ALA A 728 -9.47 -31.65 15.32
N SER A 729 -9.06 -30.37 15.39
CA SER A 729 -9.79 -29.32 16.11
C SER A 729 -10.94 -28.70 15.32
N ILE A 730 -10.89 -28.64 14.00
CA ILE A 730 -11.87 -28.02 13.10
C ILE A 730 -12.02 -28.79 11.79
N VAL A 731 -13.14 -28.59 11.11
CA VAL A 731 -13.38 -29.21 9.80
C VAL A 731 -12.72 -28.40 8.66
N PRO A 732 -12.30 -29.03 7.53
CA PRO A 732 -11.58 -28.35 6.44
C PRO A 732 -12.28 -27.11 5.87
N ILE A 733 -13.62 -27.14 5.78
CA ILE A 733 -14.38 -25.97 5.30
C ILE A 733 -14.31 -24.79 6.28
N ALA A 734 -14.31 -25.07 7.58
CA ALA A 734 -14.16 -24.03 8.60
C ALA A 734 -12.72 -23.47 8.60
N ALA A 735 -11.73 -24.33 8.38
CA ALA A 735 -10.33 -23.94 8.22
C ALA A 735 -10.13 -23.00 7.01
N TYR A 736 -10.72 -23.34 5.86
CA TYR A 736 -10.72 -22.45 4.69
C TYR A 736 -11.46 -21.13 4.97
N GLY A 737 -12.56 -21.18 5.73
CA GLY A 737 -13.26 -19.99 6.22
C GLY A 737 -12.38 -19.12 7.12
N PHE A 738 -11.58 -19.72 8.00
CA PHE A 738 -10.62 -19.05 8.86
C PHE A 738 -9.51 -18.38 8.04
N LEU A 739 -8.97 -19.08 7.03
CA LEU A 739 -8.01 -18.52 6.10
C LEU A 739 -8.57 -17.27 5.42
N VAL A 740 -9.75 -17.36 4.79
CA VAL A 740 -10.36 -16.24 4.08
C VAL A 740 -10.71 -15.08 5.03
N PHE A 741 -11.12 -15.37 6.26
CA PHE A 741 -11.32 -14.34 7.27
C PHE A 741 -10.01 -13.58 7.54
N ASN A 742 -8.91 -14.27 7.79
CA ASN A 742 -7.61 -13.66 8.05
C ASN A 742 -7.04 -12.90 6.84
N LEU A 743 -7.38 -13.31 5.62
CA LEU A 743 -7.01 -12.59 4.40
C LEU A 743 -7.71 -11.24 4.26
N LEU A 744 -9.02 -11.20 4.53
CA LEU A 744 -9.89 -10.06 4.24
C LEU A 744 -10.17 -9.15 5.45
N CYS A 745 -9.97 -9.61 6.69
CA CYS A 745 -10.22 -8.81 7.90
C CYS A 745 -9.27 -7.62 8.01
N ALA A 746 -9.43 -6.82 9.05
CA ALA A 746 -8.51 -5.73 9.36
C ALA A 746 -7.06 -6.23 9.29
N PRO A 747 -6.15 -5.49 8.66
CA PRO A 747 -4.74 -5.89 8.54
C PRO A 747 -4.02 -5.76 9.90
N CYS A 748 -2.75 -6.15 9.94
CA CYS A 748 -1.91 -6.00 11.14
C CYS A 748 -1.87 -4.55 11.65
N PHE A 749 -1.57 -4.37 12.93
CA PHE A 749 -1.56 -3.06 13.58
C PHE A 749 -0.64 -2.05 12.88
N ALA A 750 0.48 -2.48 12.35
CA ALA A 750 1.38 -1.65 11.56
C ALA A 750 0.66 -1.06 10.32
N ALA A 751 -0.06 -1.88 9.58
CA ALA A 751 -0.83 -1.45 8.43
C ALA A 751 -2.06 -0.60 8.82
N MET A 752 -2.73 -0.91 9.95
CA MET A 752 -3.78 -0.05 10.52
C MET A 752 -3.24 1.34 10.89
N GLY A 753 -2.03 1.42 11.43
CA GLY A 753 -1.32 2.67 11.69
C GLY A 753 -1.07 3.48 10.42
N ALA A 754 -0.70 2.81 9.31
CA ALA A 754 -0.57 3.44 7.99
C ALA A 754 -1.92 3.93 7.46
N ILE A 755 -2.99 3.11 7.55
CA ILE A 755 -4.36 3.49 7.17
C ILE A 755 -4.81 4.73 7.96
N LYS A 756 -4.62 4.77 9.27
CA LYS A 756 -4.98 5.91 10.12
C LYS A 756 -4.29 7.19 9.67
N ARG A 757 -3.02 7.10 9.30
CA ARG A 757 -2.25 8.25 8.84
C ARG A 757 -2.67 8.73 7.45
N GLU A 758 -2.82 7.82 6.50
CA GLU A 758 -3.16 8.17 5.11
C GLU A 758 -4.63 8.61 4.96
N MET A 759 -5.54 8.10 5.79
CA MET A 759 -6.92 8.58 5.87
C MET A 759 -7.04 9.98 6.49
N ASN A 760 -6.09 10.36 7.35
CA ASN A 760 -6.05 11.63 8.09
C ASN A 760 -7.41 12.04 8.72
N ASN A 761 -8.26 11.05 9.03
CA ASN A 761 -9.59 11.26 9.60
C ASN A 761 -10.02 10.00 10.37
N THR A 762 -10.30 10.17 11.66
CA THR A 762 -10.66 9.07 12.57
C THR A 762 -11.95 8.34 12.14
N LYS A 763 -12.95 9.07 11.59
CA LYS A 763 -14.19 8.45 11.12
C LYS A 763 -13.95 7.54 9.91
N TRP A 764 -13.12 7.98 8.97
CA TRP A 764 -12.76 7.19 7.80
C TRP A 764 -11.89 5.99 8.16
N PHE A 765 -11.01 6.15 9.14
CA PHE A 765 -10.21 5.04 9.68
C PHE A 765 -11.12 3.93 10.21
N TRP A 766 -12.02 4.25 11.16
CA TRP A 766 -12.91 3.24 11.73
C TRP A 766 -13.88 2.66 10.71
N PHE A 767 -14.31 3.45 9.74
CA PHE A 767 -15.10 2.96 8.62
C PHE A 767 -14.34 1.93 7.78
N ALA A 768 -13.06 2.19 7.46
CA ALA A 768 -12.21 1.28 6.70
C ALA A 768 -12.02 -0.05 7.44
N ILE A 769 -11.63 0.00 8.71
CA ILE A 769 -11.42 -1.20 9.55
C ILE A 769 -12.73 -1.99 9.72
N GLY A 770 -13.81 -1.29 10.03
CA GLY A 770 -15.14 -1.92 10.15
C GLY A 770 -15.60 -2.57 8.84
N TYR A 771 -15.41 -1.90 7.71
CA TYR A 771 -15.75 -2.43 6.39
C TYR A 771 -14.98 -3.73 6.08
N GLN A 772 -13.67 -3.74 6.28
CA GLN A 772 -12.82 -4.92 6.06
C GLN A 772 -13.23 -6.09 6.94
N THR A 773 -13.42 -5.85 8.25
CA THR A 773 -13.78 -6.90 9.20
C THR A 773 -15.17 -7.47 8.93
N VAL A 774 -16.18 -6.62 8.64
CA VAL A 774 -17.53 -7.07 8.33
C VAL A 774 -17.56 -7.86 7.01
N LEU A 775 -16.83 -7.38 5.98
CA LEU A 775 -16.74 -8.11 4.71
C LEU A 775 -16.11 -9.48 4.91
N ALA A 776 -15.01 -9.56 5.65
CA ALA A 776 -14.32 -10.82 5.96
C ALA A 776 -15.25 -11.80 6.69
N TYR A 777 -15.98 -11.30 7.69
CA TYR A 777 -16.92 -12.10 8.45
C TYR A 777 -18.07 -12.67 7.57
N ILE A 778 -18.68 -11.81 6.74
CA ILE A 778 -19.76 -12.23 5.85
C ILE A 778 -19.28 -13.27 4.83
N VAL A 779 -18.09 -13.05 4.24
CA VAL A 779 -17.54 -13.98 3.24
C VAL A 779 -17.19 -15.33 3.88
N ALA A 780 -16.51 -15.34 5.02
CA ALA A 780 -16.18 -16.56 5.76
C ALA A 780 -17.44 -17.31 6.23
N PHE A 781 -18.45 -16.58 6.72
CA PHE A 781 -19.75 -17.14 7.07
C PHE A 781 -20.44 -17.81 5.88
N CYS A 782 -20.45 -17.17 4.72
CA CYS A 782 -21.03 -17.76 3.51
C CYS A 782 -20.26 -19.01 3.07
N ILE A 783 -18.93 -19.00 3.14
CA ILE A 783 -18.09 -20.17 2.80
C ILE A 783 -18.42 -21.34 3.70
N TYR A 784 -18.47 -21.15 5.01
CA TYR A 784 -18.75 -22.22 5.96
C TYR A 784 -20.19 -22.74 5.81
N GLN A 785 -21.21 -21.85 5.82
CA GLN A 785 -22.63 -22.27 5.81
C GLN A 785 -23.06 -22.89 4.48
N ILE A 786 -22.50 -22.45 3.35
CA ILE A 786 -22.77 -23.05 2.04
C ILE A 786 -21.94 -24.32 1.87
N GLY A 787 -20.68 -24.30 2.30
CA GLY A 787 -19.80 -25.44 2.22
C GLY A 787 -20.25 -26.61 3.08
N SER A 788 -20.81 -26.37 4.26
CA SER A 788 -21.34 -27.39 5.17
C SER A 788 -22.50 -28.21 4.56
N VAL A 789 -23.16 -27.71 3.52
CA VAL A 789 -24.15 -28.50 2.76
C VAL A 789 -23.51 -29.69 2.07
N PHE A 790 -22.27 -29.54 1.56
CA PHE A 790 -21.54 -30.61 0.85
C PHE A 790 -20.97 -31.66 1.81
N THR A 791 -20.77 -31.32 3.07
CA THR A 791 -20.28 -32.25 4.12
C THR A 791 -21.39 -32.89 4.94
N GLY A 792 -22.68 -32.60 4.63
CA GLY A 792 -23.83 -33.23 5.28
C GLY A 792 -24.25 -32.57 6.63
N ASN A 793 -23.51 -31.60 7.14
CA ASN A 793 -23.82 -30.88 8.38
C ASN A 793 -24.62 -29.59 8.06
N ILE A 794 -25.92 -29.73 7.82
CA ILE A 794 -26.75 -28.60 7.37
C ILE A 794 -27.33 -27.82 8.56
N HIS A 795 -26.85 -26.60 8.73
CA HIS A 795 -27.49 -25.60 9.60
C HIS A 795 -28.51 -24.77 8.81
N VAL A 796 -29.78 -25.20 8.76
CA VAL A 796 -30.82 -24.61 7.90
C VAL A 796 -30.93 -23.09 8.08
N VAL A 797 -30.89 -22.58 9.31
CA VAL A 797 -30.99 -21.14 9.61
C VAL A 797 -29.77 -20.40 9.07
N GLY A 798 -28.57 -20.95 9.30
CA GLY A 798 -27.32 -20.38 8.82
C GLY A 798 -27.27 -20.33 7.28
N LEU A 799 -27.69 -21.41 6.63
CA LEU A 799 -27.76 -21.47 5.17
C LEU A 799 -28.70 -20.41 4.57
N ILE A 800 -29.90 -20.23 5.16
CA ILE A 800 -30.87 -19.20 4.71
C ILE A 800 -30.24 -17.80 4.82
N ILE A 801 -29.56 -17.51 5.93
CA ILE A 801 -28.89 -16.23 6.15
C ILE A 801 -27.73 -16.04 5.15
N ALA A 802 -26.94 -17.10 4.89
CA ALA A 802 -25.86 -17.05 3.90
C ALA A 802 -26.38 -16.76 2.48
N LEU A 803 -27.49 -17.42 2.09
CA LEU A 803 -28.13 -17.15 0.80
C LEU A 803 -28.68 -15.72 0.69
N LEU A 804 -29.23 -15.17 1.79
CA LEU A 804 -29.67 -13.77 1.85
C LEU A 804 -28.49 -12.81 1.72
N PHE A 805 -27.33 -13.10 2.35
CA PHE A 805 -26.11 -12.29 2.16
C PHE A 805 -25.61 -12.36 0.72
N VAL A 806 -25.57 -13.54 0.11
CA VAL A 806 -25.18 -13.70 -1.31
C VAL A 806 -26.13 -12.92 -2.22
N ALA A 807 -27.45 -13.04 -2.01
CA ALA A 807 -28.45 -12.30 -2.78
C ALA A 807 -28.30 -10.77 -2.58
N GLY A 808 -28.06 -10.33 -1.34
CA GLY A 808 -27.78 -8.94 -1.03
C GLY A 808 -26.50 -8.43 -1.71
N PHE A 809 -25.46 -9.25 -1.75
CA PHE A 809 -24.20 -8.92 -2.41
C PHE A 809 -24.37 -8.80 -3.93
N ILE A 810 -25.10 -9.74 -4.55
CA ILE A 810 -25.47 -9.68 -5.97
C ILE A 810 -26.30 -8.43 -6.25
N TYR A 811 -27.29 -8.13 -5.40
CA TYR A 811 -28.09 -6.90 -5.53
C TYR A 811 -27.22 -5.64 -5.48
N LEU A 812 -26.24 -5.56 -4.55
CA LEU A 812 -25.32 -4.44 -4.45
C LEU A 812 -24.41 -4.31 -5.67
N LEU A 813 -24.03 -5.44 -6.30
CA LEU A 813 -23.23 -5.46 -7.53
C LEU A 813 -24.05 -5.01 -8.75
N VAL A 814 -25.34 -5.35 -8.82
CA VAL A 814 -26.17 -5.10 -10.00
C VAL A 814 -26.91 -3.76 -9.93
N ARG A 815 -27.20 -3.23 -8.72
CA ARG A 815 -27.96 -1.99 -8.56
C ARG A 815 -27.38 -0.85 -9.42
N PRO A 816 -28.24 0.06 -9.99
CA PRO A 816 -27.76 1.16 -10.81
C PRO A 816 -26.93 2.18 -10.01
N TYR A 817 -26.07 2.88 -10.70
CA TYR A 817 -25.25 3.97 -10.19
C TYR A 817 -26.12 5.15 -9.71
N LYS A 818 -25.70 5.84 -8.63
CA LYS A 818 -26.31 7.08 -8.16
C LYS A 818 -25.29 8.19 -8.20
N GLU A 819 -25.62 9.31 -8.85
CA GLU A 819 -24.77 10.50 -8.86
C GLU A 819 -24.49 11.04 -7.46
N SER A 820 -23.31 11.63 -7.32
CA SER A 820 -22.80 12.11 -6.03
C SER A 820 -22.73 13.64 -5.97
N ASP A 821 -23.10 14.19 -4.80
CA ASP A 821 -22.96 15.61 -4.45
C ASP A 821 -21.56 15.95 -3.85
N THR A 822 -20.60 15.04 -3.84
CA THR A 822 -19.35 15.16 -3.06
C THR A 822 -18.35 16.18 -3.59
N LEU A 823 -18.52 16.70 -4.80
CA LEU A 823 -17.68 17.76 -5.36
C LEU A 823 -18.28 19.17 -5.20
N LYS A 824 -19.40 19.34 -4.49
CA LYS A 824 -19.93 20.68 -4.16
C LYS A 824 -19.12 21.28 -3.03
N VAL A 825 -18.15 22.12 -3.39
CA VAL A 825 -17.38 22.94 -2.43
C VAL A 825 -18.15 24.23 -2.18
N ASP A 826 -18.80 24.33 -1.01
CA ASP A 826 -19.55 25.53 -0.61
C ASP A 826 -18.55 26.57 -0.03
N MET A 827 -17.94 27.37 -0.92
CA MET A 827 -16.97 28.41 -0.58
C MET A 827 -17.60 29.57 0.20
N LYS A 828 -18.94 29.71 0.21
CA LYS A 828 -19.65 30.82 0.86
C LYS A 828 -19.85 30.67 2.37
N LYS A 829 -19.74 29.49 2.94
CA LYS A 829 -20.10 29.22 4.34
C LYS A 829 -19.06 29.62 5.41
N LYS A 830 -17.85 30.03 5.07
CA LYS A 830 -16.79 30.35 6.06
C LYS A 830 -16.10 31.69 5.92
N ALA A 831 -16.54 32.57 5.04
CA ALA A 831 -16.04 33.95 5.01
C ALA A 831 -16.55 34.83 6.20
N PHE A 832 -17.48 34.31 7.03
CA PHE A 832 -18.11 35.01 8.15
C PHE A 832 -17.86 34.39 9.52
N ALA A 833 -16.96 33.43 9.66
CA ALA A 833 -16.58 32.95 10.98
C ALA A 833 -15.07 33.25 11.22
N LYS A 834 -14.82 34.41 11.76
CA LYS A 834 -13.61 34.70 12.49
C LYS A 834 -13.75 34.18 13.88
#